data_5a5f2830442171042b0d5363f05b5c59
#
_entry.id   5a5f2830442171042b0d5363f05b5c59
#
_cell.length_a   1.000
_cell.length_b   1.000
_cell.length_c   1.000
_cell.angle_alpha   90.00
_cell.angle_beta   90.00
_cell.angle_gamma   90.00
#
_symmetry.space_group_name_H-M   'P 1'
#
loop_
_entity.id
_entity.type
_entity.pdbx_description
1 polymer ?
#
loop_
_entity_poly.entity_id
_entity_poly.type
_entity_poly.pdbx_seq_one_letter_code
_entity_poly.pdbx_strand_id
1 'polypeptide(L)'
;MANQINKIISTKANTLYAMKNLIKKASIEEMYILRVEDFWRNKNQVCTEIMEKFGGCRIVVRSSSTQEDCMKSSNAGHYKSILDVDSASRAQIVESIEAVIQSYEKDIKGISNEQVLIQRQAMDVCVSGVVFSRDLKGKRPYYLVNYDDLGSTDSVTSGRGGKTLWIARNVSLYQLEERWHNLIAAVAEVESIIEDIPLDIEFAIDSHNQVILFQVRPLAAGYREGRYIDDYSFFARKGQIRREYEEHLDAITGKPMKLSDMAFWNPSEIIGSNPRALDYSLYREIITHHAWNEGIRTLGYRAFNEDLMYQVGNKPYINLTYSYYSLIPASIPEPLALRLIQYYQTRLEEDLSAHDKIEFEIIFSSYDFMTEENSKRLLRYGFTEEERKLLVREVKKLTIDAVMNQEKILKEDLEALKRLENCREEIEKLLYQDVSIDIIIDSILTLLKEIRTNGTPQFARQARLAFIARAFLRTLVDAGYYTSENVDTFMQGISTVSSEFNDDFERFSEGLISREEFNFKYGHLRSGTYDIRSDRYDAMNFRPAPSRIKKDKVKIQKDLDISILTQALEDTQLDVPAERMAKFWISAIEQREYFKFEFTKSLSMVLELIRKLGSILEIRTMDLSWLCVDDFKLYESGCDPENLKKLWMKLITKRRRLNHDSRLILLPEVILSGASVDVIPVYEARPNFITAKTVEGEVVLLDEEPDADITGKIVVVPKADPGYEWIFTKNIKGFITKYGGAASHMAIRCAEFNIPAAIGCGEKIYDTVSQLDYLEMDCRNGLIKEGIQYTNLHALITQREGVNDYGDPTDILEAGYVEFYESIGFIPRPVANHTKNFERLFDEKIDLLIVVGGGALGPQWYDRKHEETVQPYRDKMEEKLIHYCVNHGIPIIGTCRGMQYVNVLFGGKLAYHPDLPCPRERGEDHKVRLLKENRSIYVNNYHKDVIFEDALADCFEPLAIDEDNHTIEAYQSEQMKILGVQWHPERKFGHADGIDETRRLVRDFISKFIH
;
A
#
# COMPACT_ATOMS: atom_id res chain seq x y z
N MET A 1 17.55 -29.00 32.50
CA MET A 1 17.19 -27.83 31.64
C MET A 1 15.68 -27.57 31.66
N ALA A 2 14.79 -28.40 31.15
CA ALA A 2 13.33 -28.13 31.17
C ALA A 2 12.69 -27.82 32.54
N ASN A 3 13.28 -28.25 33.65
CA ASN A 3 12.75 -28.02 35.00
C ASN A 3 13.05 -26.62 35.62
N GLN A 4 13.99 -25.85 35.12
CA GLN A 4 14.28 -24.49 35.61
C GLN A 4 13.47 -23.45 34.82
N ILE A 5 13.29 -23.63 33.53
CA ILE A 5 12.48 -22.77 32.64
C ILE A 5 11.03 -22.70 33.15
N ASN A 6 10.43 -23.88 33.48
CA ASN A 6 9.06 -23.93 34.02
C ASN A 6 8.88 -23.31 35.42
N LYS A 7 9.98 -22.89 36.07
CA LYS A 7 9.90 -22.18 37.37
C LYS A 7 9.80 -20.66 37.23
N ILE A 8 10.26 -20.06 36.11
CA ILE A 8 10.26 -18.63 35.89
C ILE A 8 9.11 -18.24 34.95
N ILE A 9 8.91 -18.98 33.85
CA ILE A 9 7.84 -18.68 32.89
C ILE A 9 6.57 -19.41 33.30
N SER A 10 5.52 -18.60 33.52
CA SER A 10 4.18 -19.04 33.93
C SER A 10 3.14 -18.06 33.38
N THR A 11 2.13 -17.68 34.14
CA THR A 11 1.22 -16.59 33.79
C THR A 11 1.96 -15.25 33.74
N LYS A 12 1.42 -14.24 33.05
CA LYS A 12 1.97 -12.87 32.99
C LYS A 12 2.38 -12.36 34.36
N ALA A 13 1.47 -12.45 35.35
CA ALA A 13 1.71 -11.99 36.73
C ALA A 13 2.85 -12.74 37.42
N ASN A 14 2.85 -14.07 37.34
CA ASN A 14 3.86 -14.89 38.01
C ASN A 14 5.24 -14.74 37.37
N THR A 15 5.34 -14.64 36.05
CA THR A 15 6.59 -14.40 35.33
C THR A 15 7.22 -13.07 35.74
N LEU A 16 6.44 -11.98 35.71
CA LEU A 16 6.91 -10.65 36.16
C LEU A 16 7.33 -10.65 37.64
N TYR A 17 6.56 -11.32 38.50
CA TYR A 17 6.89 -11.44 39.94
C TYR A 17 8.22 -12.17 40.17
N ALA A 18 8.44 -13.30 39.46
CA ALA A 18 9.67 -14.07 39.56
C ALA A 18 10.87 -13.27 39.04
N MET A 19 10.71 -12.43 38.04
CA MET A 19 11.78 -11.65 37.41
C MET A 19 12.12 -10.38 38.19
N LYS A 20 11.19 -9.81 38.95
CA LYS A 20 11.33 -8.48 39.58
C LYS A 20 12.62 -8.29 40.38
N ASN A 21 13.08 -9.35 41.05
CA ASN A 21 14.31 -9.32 41.88
C ASN A 21 15.56 -9.85 41.14
N LEU A 22 15.43 -10.36 39.93
CA LEU A 22 16.53 -10.95 39.15
C LEU A 22 17.10 -9.95 38.15
N ILE A 23 16.27 -9.05 37.61
CA ILE A 23 16.68 -8.06 36.60
C ILE A 23 17.26 -6.82 37.27
N LYS A 24 18.27 -6.24 36.60
CA LYS A 24 18.98 -5.01 37.03
C LYS A 24 18.97 -3.93 35.95
N LYS A 25 18.76 -4.31 34.69
CA LYS A 25 18.79 -3.41 33.53
C LYS A 25 17.44 -2.83 33.15
N ALA A 26 16.39 -3.41 33.74
CA ALA A 26 15.03 -2.90 33.60
C ALA A 26 14.33 -2.92 34.96
N SER A 27 13.20 -2.22 35.04
CA SER A 27 12.32 -2.23 36.20
C SER A 27 11.00 -2.96 35.87
N ILE A 28 10.35 -3.46 36.92
CA ILE A 28 8.98 -3.97 36.87
C ILE A 28 8.20 -3.21 37.90
N GLU A 29 7.10 -2.59 37.50
CA GLU A 29 6.26 -1.77 38.37
C GLU A 29 5.73 -2.58 39.56
N GLU A 30 5.37 -1.87 40.61
CA GLU A 30 4.76 -2.47 41.80
C GLU A 30 3.45 -3.15 41.41
N MET A 31 3.26 -4.40 41.89
CA MET A 31 2.13 -5.22 41.47
C MET A 31 1.43 -5.90 42.62
N TYR A 32 0.14 -6.20 42.43
CA TYR A 32 -0.70 -7.02 43.27
C TYR A 32 -1.33 -8.11 42.39
N ILE A 33 -1.12 -9.38 42.78
CA ILE A 33 -1.61 -10.53 42.03
C ILE A 33 -2.86 -11.04 42.74
N LEU A 34 -3.99 -11.05 42.05
CA LEU A 34 -5.28 -11.41 42.58
C LEU A 34 -5.81 -12.67 41.90
N ARG A 35 -6.22 -13.70 42.64
CA ARG A 35 -7.00 -14.81 42.09
C ARG A 35 -8.48 -14.42 42.00
N VAL A 36 -9.13 -14.86 40.96
CA VAL A 36 -10.57 -14.59 40.76
C VAL A 36 -11.42 -15.12 41.89
N GLU A 37 -11.09 -16.32 42.43
CA GLU A 37 -11.77 -16.89 43.62
C GLU A 37 -11.68 -15.98 44.85
N ASP A 38 -10.49 -15.42 45.14
CA ASP A 38 -10.27 -14.60 46.31
C ASP A 38 -11.04 -13.28 46.22
N PHE A 39 -11.15 -12.69 45.02
CA PHE A 39 -11.95 -11.51 44.77
C PHE A 39 -13.44 -11.73 45.11
N TRP A 40 -14.02 -12.81 44.58
CA TRP A 40 -15.43 -13.12 44.79
C TRP A 40 -15.72 -13.45 46.23
N ARG A 41 -14.75 -14.06 47.00
CA ARG A 41 -14.89 -14.42 48.38
C ARG A 41 -14.88 -13.20 49.31
N ASN A 42 -13.99 -12.20 49.05
CA ASN A 42 -13.76 -11.07 49.94
C ASN A 42 -13.48 -9.74 49.20
N LYS A 43 -14.40 -9.27 48.35
CA LYS A 43 -14.23 -8.04 47.53
C LYS A 43 -13.78 -6.82 48.36
N ASN A 44 -14.37 -6.62 49.56
CA ASN A 44 -14.06 -5.46 50.41
C ASN A 44 -12.63 -5.47 50.94
N GLN A 45 -12.13 -6.61 51.36
CA GLN A 45 -10.76 -6.76 51.86
C GLN A 45 -9.75 -6.57 50.74
N VAL A 46 -9.96 -7.21 49.57
CA VAL A 46 -9.10 -7.06 48.39
C VAL A 46 -8.98 -5.59 47.97
N CYS A 47 -10.10 -4.87 47.87
CA CYS A 47 -10.07 -3.45 47.55
C CYS A 47 -9.28 -2.62 48.59
N THR A 48 -9.42 -2.93 49.86
CA THR A 48 -8.67 -2.23 50.93
C THR A 48 -7.17 -2.48 50.80
N GLU A 49 -6.75 -3.72 50.55
CA GLU A 49 -5.35 -4.07 50.36
C GLU A 49 -4.75 -3.39 49.11
N ILE A 50 -5.53 -3.26 48.02
CA ILE A 50 -5.10 -2.55 46.79
C ILE A 50 -4.96 -1.03 47.12
N MET A 51 -5.95 -0.43 47.79
CA MET A 51 -5.92 0.98 48.16
C MET A 51 -4.74 1.32 49.09
N GLU A 52 -4.48 0.45 50.08
CA GLU A 52 -3.32 0.60 50.99
C GLU A 52 -2.00 0.46 50.27
N LYS A 53 -1.89 -0.54 49.34
CA LYS A 53 -0.67 -0.80 48.65
C LYS A 53 -0.29 0.30 47.66
N PHE A 54 -1.23 0.85 46.90
CA PHE A 54 -0.95 1.81 45.83
C PHE A 54 -1.15 3.28 46.23
N GLY A 55 -1.71 3.56 47.42
CA GLY A 55 -1.69 4.87 48.04
C GLY A 55 -2.27 6.03 47.21
N GLY A 56 -3.30 5.79 46.39
CA GLY A 56 -3.92 6.82 45.53
C GLY A 56 -3.19 7.08 44.20
N CYS A 57 -2.24 6.23 43.80
CA CYS A 57 -1.62 6.28 42.47
C CYS A 57 -2.60 5.77 41.39
N ARG A 58 -2.31 6.10 40.12
CA ARG A 58 -2.98 5.45 39.00
C ARG A 58 -2.48 4.01 38.86
N ILE A 59 -3.40 3.10 38.62
CA ILE A 59 -3.10 1.68 38.43
C ILE A 59 -3.68 1.16 37.10
N VAL A 60 -3.14 0.06 36.64
CA VAL A 60 -3.62 -0.71 35.50
C VAL A 60 -4.11 -2.06 35.99
N VAL A 61 -5.29 -2.49 35.54
CA VAL A 61 -5.87 -3.78 35.83
C VAL A 61 -5.80 -4.62 34.55
N ARG A 62 -5.00 -5.70 34.56
CA ARG A 62 -4.66 -6.50 33.37
C ARG A 62 -5.07 -7.98 33.56
N SER A 63 -5.37 -8.63 32.45
CA SER A 63 -5.52 -10.07 32.42
C SER A 63 -4.19 -10.79 32.73
N SER A 64 -4.28 -11.97 33.33
CA SER A 64 -3.16 -12.89 33.56
C SER A 64 -3.68 -14.34 33.58
N SER A 65 -4.20 -14.77 32.45
CA SER A 65 -4.78 -16.11 32.29
C SER A 65 -3.71 -17.17 32.05
N THR A 66 -3.98 -18.40 32.49
CA THR A 66 -3.16 -19.59 32.18
C THR A 66 -3.20 -19.97 30.70
N GLN A 67 -4.19 -19.47 29.93
CA GLN A 67 -4.34 -19.71 28.51
C GLN A 67 -3.75 -18.60 27.63
N GLU A 68 -3.41 -17.44 28.20
CA GLU A 68 -2.89 -16.28 27.47
C GLU A 68 -1.42 -16.49 27.07
N ASP A 69 -0.60 -17.04 27.95
CA ASP A 69 0.85 -17.17 27.78
C ASP A 69 1.30 -18.64 27.60
N CYS A 70 0.52 -19.46 26.90
CA CYS A 70 0.88 -20.85 26.65
C CYS A 70 2.02 -21.02 25.64
N MET A 71 2.93 -21.98 25.87
CA MET A 71 4.02 -22.32 24.94
C MET A 71 3.54 -22.83 23.55
N LYS A 72 2.24 -23.02 23.34
CA LYS A 72 1.66 -23.60 22.10
C LYS A 72 0.83 -22.62 21.27
N SER A 73 0.33 -21.54 21.85
CA SER A 73 -0.48 -20.53 21.17
C SER A 73 -0.32 -19.19 21.87
N SER A 74 -0.33 -18.10 21.10
CA SER A 74 -0.31 -16.72 21.62
C SER A 74 -1.69 -16.11 21.39
N ASN A 75 -2.43 -15.84 22.47
CA ASN A 75 -3.71 -15.13 22.45
C ASN A 75 -3.53 -13.68 22.89
N ALA A 76 -2.49 -13.01 22.36
CA ALA A 76 -2.19 -11.61 22.68
C ALA A 76 -3.39 -10.70 22.35
N GLY A 77 -3.77 -9.85 23.32
CA GLY A 77 -4.84 -8.86 23.14
C GLY A 77 -6.27 -9.42 23.20
N HIS A 78 -6.45 -10.71 23.47
CA HIS A 78 -7.78 -11.32 23.51
C HIS A 78 -8.58 -10.92 24.77
N TYR A 79 -7.90 -10.67 25.88
CA TYR A 79 -8.54 -10.27 27.15
C TYR A 79 -8.30 -8.80 27.47
N LYS A 80 -9.17 -8.24 28.29
CA LYS A 80 -9.17 -6.80 28.59
C LYS A 80 -8.03 -6.36 29.52
N SER A 81 -7.51 -5.17 29.26
CA SER A 81 -6.68 -4.37 30.17
C SER A 81 -7.33 -3.00 30.36
N ILE A 82 -7.47 -2.54 31.61
CA ILE A 82 -8.08 -1.26 31.97
C ILE A 82 -6.99 -0.35 32.51
N LEU A 83 -6.75 0.74 31.81
CA LEU A 83 -5.77 1.78 32.15
C LEU A 83 -6.42 2.89 33.01
N ASP A 84 -5.61 3.71 33.62
CA ASP A 84 -5.99 4.96 34.32
C ASP A 84 -7.00 4.79 35.46
N VAL A 85 -6.95 3.66 36.17
CA VAL A 85 -7.81 3.37 37.29
C VAL A 85 -7.29 4.11 38.53
N ASP A 86 -8.15 4.89 39.22
CA ASP A 86 -7.79 5.57 40.47
C ASP A 86 -7.78 4.55 41.62
N SER A 87 -6.61 4.27 42.17
CA SER A 87 -6.49 3.35 43.29
C SER A 87 -7.10 3.85 44.59
N ALA A 88 -7.50 5.14 44.69
CA ALA A 88 -8.29 5.68 45.79
C ALA A 88 -9.80 5.43 45.64
N SER A 89 -10.27 5.09 44.41
CA SER A 89 -11.68 4.85 44.12
C SER A 89 -12.03 3.36 44.17
N ARG A 90 -12.66 2.93 45.25
CA ARG A 90 -13.13 1.53 45.39
C ARG A 90 -14.06 1.12 44.25
N ALA A 91 -14.92 2.04 43.79
CA ALA A 91 -15.85 1.75 42.69
C ALA A 91 -15.10 1.42 41.37
N GLN A 92 -14.12 2.24 41.01
CA GLN A 92 -13.32 2.03 39.82
C GLN A 92 -12.50 0.74 39.91
N ILE A 93 -11.91 0.43 41.05
CA ILE A 93 -11.17 -0.84 41.25
C ILE A 93 -12.08 -2.05 41.02
N VAL A 94 -13.29 -2.05 41.63
CA VAL A 94 -14.24 -3.17 41.47
C VAL A 94 -14.70 -3.31 40.05
N GLU A 95 -15.13 -2.23 39.42
CA GLU A 95 -15.60 -2.21 38.02
C GLU A 95 -14.52 -2.74 37.06
N SER A 96 -13.28 -2.26 37.23
CA SER A 96 -12.15 -2.67 36.39
C SER A 96 -11.79 -4.16 36.56
N ILE A 97 -11.77 -4.66 37.80
CA ILE A 97 -11.52 -6.10 38.04
C ILE A 97 -12.65 -6.95 37.48
N GLU A 98 -13.92 -6.57 37.69
CA GLU A 98 -15.07 -7.28 37.13
C GLU A 98 -15.07 -7.30 35.60
N ALA A 99 -14.71 -6.19 34.96
CA ALA A 99 -14.60 -6.10 33.50
C ALA A 99 -13.49 -7.02 32.91
N VAL A 100 -12.37 -7.16 33.64
CA VAL A 100 -11.32 -8.13 33.26
C VAL A 100 -11.79 -9.57 33.45
N ILE A 101 -12.42 -9.88 34.58
CA ILE A 101 -12.94 -11.23 34.86
C ILE A 101 -14.01 -11.62 33.82
N GLN A 102 -14.92 -10.71 33.49
CA GLN A 102 -15.94 -10.95 32.45
C GLN A 102 -15.34 -11.28 31.08
N SER A 103 -14.15 -10.75 30.77
CA SER A 103 -13.46 -11.09 29.51
C SER A 103 -13.00 -12.55 29.48
N TYR A 104 -12.76 -13.20 30.63
CA TYR A 104 -12.42 -14.64 30.71
C TYR A 104 -13.63 -15.55 30.48
N GLU A 105 -14.83 -15.13 30.93
CA GLU A 105 -16.04 -15.97 30.93
C GLU A 105 -16.47 -16.40 29.52
N LYS A 106 -16.05 -15.68 28.50
CA LYS A 106 -16.36 -16.00 27.10
C LYS A 106 -15.68 -17.30 26.62
N ASP A 107 -14.47 -17.58 27.10
CA ASP A 107 -13.59 -18.60 26.54
C ASP A 107 -13.13 -19.66 27.53
N ILE A 108 -13.19 -19.39 28.85
CA ILE A 108 -12.62 -20.25 29.87
C ILE A 108 -13.74 -20.86 30.75
N LYS A 109 -13.82 -22.19 30.73
CA LYS A 109 -14.70 -22.93 31.68
C LYS A 109 -13.97 -23.10 32.99
N GLY A 110 -14.49 -22.48 34.09
CA GLY A 110 -13.96 -22.60 35.44
C GLY A 110 -12.85 -21.61 35.77
N ILE A 111 -13.17 -20.32 35.69
CA ILE A 111 -12.28 -19.14 35.87
C ILE A 111 -11.73 -18.95 37.29
N SER A 112 -12.14 -19.73 38.29
CA SER A 112 -11.79 -19.53 39.71
C SER A 112 -10.27 -19.48 39.98
N ASN A 113 -9.48 -20.21 39.21
CA ASN A 113 -8.02 -20.26 39.35
C ASN A 113 -7.28 -19.20 38.52
N GLU A 114 -7.96 -18.46 37.64
CA GLU A 114 -7.35 -17.42 36.84
C GLU A 114 -6.92 -16.22 37.68
N GLN A 115 -5.98 -15.44 37.19
CA GLN A 115 -5.41 -14.32 37.91
C GLN A 115 -5.76 -13.00 37.22
N VAL A 116 -5.88 -11.94 38.03
CA VAL A 116 -5.90 -10.54 37.61
C VAL A 116 -4.65 -9.87 38.15
N LEU A 117 -3.91 -9.18 37.28
CA LEU A 117 -2.72 -8.43 37.61
C LEU A 117 -3.08 -6.96 37.79
N ILE A 118 -2.88 -6.41 38.98
CA ILE A 118 -2.99 -4.99 39.27
C ILE A 118 -1.58 -4.42 39.41
N GLN A 119 -1.23 -3.44 38.60
CA GLN A 119 0.09 -2.79 38.61
C GLN A 119 -0.02 -1.29 38.73
N ARG A 120 0.99 -0.64 39.36
CA ARG A 120 1.15 0.80 39.24
C ARG A 120 1.26 1.15 37.75
N GLN A 121 0.55 2.20 37.31
CA GLN A 121 0.67 2.70 35.94
C GLN A 121 2.02 3.40 35.77
N ALA A 122 2.75 3.02 34.73
CA ALA A 122 3.99 3.69 34.37
C ALA A 122 3.70 5.14 33.95
N MET A 123 4.48 6.06 34.48
CA MET A 123 4.36 7.50 34.23
C MET A 123 5.49 7.97 33.32
N ASP A 124 5.31 9.14 32.68
CA ASP A 124 6.32 9.79 31.84
C ASP A 124 6.90 8.90 30.71
N VAL A 125 6.05 8.00 30.18
CA VAL A 125 6.41 7.10 29.08
C VAL A 125 6.63 7.91 27.79
N CYS A 126 7.82 7.78 27.22
CA CYS A 126 8.19 8.39 25.95
C CYS A 126 8.12 7.41 24.79
N VAL A 127 8.44 6.13 25.04
CA VAL A 127 8.40 5.06 24.04
C VAL A 127 7.75 3.84 24.67
N SER A 128 6.87 3.16 23.93
CA SER A 128 6.34 1.86 24.33
C SER A 128 6.31 0.92 23.15
N GLY A 129 6.31 -0.38 23.42
CA GLY A 129 6.26 -1.33 22.32
C GLY A 129 6.50 -2.78 22.71
N VAL A 130 6.83 -3.56 21.67
CA VAL A 130 7.15 -4.97 21.80
C VAL A 130 8.51 -5.21 21.15
N VAL A 131 9.37 -5.97 21.82
CA VAL A 131 10.63 -6.44 21.26
C VAL A 131 10.68 -7.95 21.18
N PHE A 132 10.91 -8.46 19.98
CA PHE A 132 11.21 -9.87 19.73
C PHE A 132 12.72 -10.04 19.73
N SER A 133 13.21 -10.97 20.52
CA SER A 133 14.64 -11.15 20.64
C SER A 133 15.29 -11.87 19.45
N ARG A 134 14.50 -12.39 18.52
CA ARG A 134 14.93 -12.91 17.21
C ARG A 134 13.85 -12.66 16.15
N ASP A 135 14.27 -12.62 14.88
CA ASP A 135 13.40 -12.51 13.72
C ASP A 135 12.40 -13.68 13.63
N LEU A 136 11.12 -13.34 13.52
CA LEU A 136 10.01 -14.30 13.49
C LEU A 136 9.98 -15.17 12.22
N LYS A 137 10.21 -14.57 11.05
CA LYS A 137 10.07 -15.22 9.73
C LYS A 137 11.37 -15.89 9.27
N GLY A 138 12.45 -15.13 9.27
CA GLY A 138 13.73 -15.55 8.70
C GLY A 138 14.68 -16.24 9.66
N LYS A 139 14.37 -16.33 10.96
CA LYS A 139 15.24 -16.90 12.03
C LYS A 139 16.64 -16.28 12.08
N ARG A 140 16.76 -15.05 11.58
CA ARG A 140 18.01 -14.30 11.49
C ARG A 140 18.35 -13.70 12.86
N PRO A 141 19.62 -13.46 13.16
CA PRO A 141 20.05 -12.94 14.46
C PRO A 141 19.88 -11.41 14.56
N TYR A 142 18.63 -10.96 14.56
CA TYR A 142 18.22 -9.59 14.83
C TYR A 142 17.24 -9.52 15.99
N TYR A 143 17.32 -8.45 16.78
CA TYR A 143 16.21 -7.98 17.60
C TYR A 143 15.24 -7.22 16.70
N LEU A 144 13.96 -7.47 16.85
CA LEU A 144 12.88 -6.74 16.15
C LEU A 144 12.10 -5.93 17.17
N VAL A 145 12.17 -4.61 17.10
CA VAL A 145 11.49 -3.67 17.99
C VAL A 145 10.35 -2.99 17.23
N ASN A 146 9.12 -3.25 17.66
CA ASN A 146 7.93 -2.51 17.21
C ASN A 146 7.55 -1.53 18.31
N TYR A 147 7.51 -0.23 18.01
CA TYR A 147 7.35 0.79 19.04
C TYR A 147 6.55 2.00 18.58
N ASP A 148 6.01 2.72 19.56
CA ASP A 148 5.37 4.02 19.40
C ASP A 148 6.11 5.03 20.28
N ASP A 149 6.37 6.22 19.77
CA ASP A 149 7.03 7.34 20.45
C ASP A 149 6.08 8.54 20.67
N LEU A 150 4.75 8.31 20.62
CA LEU A 150 3.71 9.30 20.90
C LEU A 150 3.25 9.30 22.37
N GLY A 151 3.87 8.50 23.24
CA GLY A 151 3.56 8.41 24.66
C GLY A 151 2.34 7.55 25.02
N SER A 152 1.76 6.82 24.07
CA SER A 152 0.67 5.87 24.31
C SER A 152 1.23 4.48 24.68
N THR A 153 0.64 3.80 25.67
CA THR A 153 1.11 2.46 26.09
C THR A 153 0.37 1.30 25.44
N ASP A 154 -0.63 1.55 24.60
CA ASP A 154 -1.52 0.53 24.00
C ASP A 154 -1.59 0.58 22.46
N SER A 155 -0.98 1.55 21.81
CA SER A 155 -1.05 1.72 20.35
C SER A 155 -0.46 0.55 19.56
N VAL A 156 0.70 0.03 19.98
CA VAL A 156 1.39 -1.07 19.29
C VAL A 156 0.68 -2.41 19.53
N THR A 157 0.23 -2.66 20.75
CA THR A 157 -0.48 -3.90 21.11
C THR A 157 -1.89 -3.98 20.53
N SER A 158 -2.52 -2.82 20.23
CA SER A 158 -3.83 -2.73 19.56
C SER A 158 -3.75 -2.75 18.02
N GLY A 159 -2.56 -2.83 17.42
CA GLY A 159 -2.37 -2.85 15.97
C GLY A 159 -2.62 -1.52 15.24
N ARG A 160 -2.71 -0.39 15.98
CA ARG A 160 -3.05 0.94 15.42
C ARG A 160 -1.85 1.72 14.86
N GLY A 161 -0.83 1.06 14.36
CA GLY A 161 0.39 1.68 13.84
C GLY A 161 1.58 1.39 14.73
N GLY A 162 2.75 1.91 14.36
CA GLY A 162 4.00 1.76 15.11
C GLY A 162 5.19 1.72 14.19
N LYS A 163 6.30 2.26 14.67
CA LYS A 163 7.59 2.22 14.01
C LYS A 163 8.26 0.87 14.25
N THR A 164 9.04 0.41 13.28
CA THR A 164 9.77 -0.85 13.38
C THR A 164 11.26 -0.58 13.28
N LEU A 165 12.04 -1.24 14.14
CA LEU A 165 13.50 -1.13 14.16
C LEU A 165 14.12 -2.54 14.25
N TRP A 166 15.00 -2.86 13.29
CA TRP A 166 15.80 -4.07 13.36
C TRP A 166 17.18 -3.74 13.91
N ILE A 167 17.63 -4.47 14.92
CA ILE A 167 18.94 -4.28 15.54
C ILE A 167 19.69 -5.61 15.48
N ALA A 168 20.86 -5.60 14.84
CA ALA A 168 21.67 -6.81 14.75
C ALA A 168 22.13 -7.26 16.14
N ARG A 169 22.05 -8.55 16.46
CA ARG A 169 22.38 -9.05 17.81
C ARG A 169 23.86 -8.89 18.21
N ASN A 170 24.75 -8.69 17.25
CA ASN A 170 26.18 -8.42 17.50
C ASN A 170 26.54 -6.93 17.47
N VAL A 171 25.55 -6.02 17.47
CA VAL A 171 25.82 -4.58 17.51
C VAL A 171 26.55 -4.20 18.78
N SER A 172 27.52 -3.29 18.66
CA SER A 172 28.11 -2.68 19.86
C SER A 172 27.06 -1.76 20.51
N LEU A 173 26.72 -2.02 21.75
CA LEU A 173 25.71 -1.24 22.48
C LEU A 173 26.07 0.26 22.51
N TYR A 174 27.35 0.62 22.48
CA TYR A 174 27.80 2.02 22.42
C TYR A 174 27.48 2.74 21.10
N GLN A 175 27.09 2.03 20.06
CA GLN A 175 26.66 2.59 18.78
C GLN A 175 25.17 2.90 18.75
N LEU A 176 24.41 2.46 19.76
CA LEU A 176 22.97 2.69 19.87
C LEU A 176 22.71 4.00 20.60
N GLU A 177 21.63 4.66 20.26
CA GLU A 177 21.04 5.69 21.10
C GLU A 177 20.77 5.12 22.50
N GLU A 178 20.86 5.94 23.53
CA GLU A 178 20.79 5.51 24.93
C GLU A 178 19.53 4.71 25.26
N ARG A 179 18.38 5.11 24.73
CA ARG A 179 17.12 4.38 24.90
C ARG A 179 17.17 2.94 24.34
N TRP A 180 17.75 2.76 23.14
CA TRP A 180 17.88 1.44 22.52
C TRP A 180 19.01 0.63 23.15
N HIS A 181 20.09 1.27 23.56
CA HIS A 181 21.14 0.64 24.36
C HIS A 181 20.54 -0.02 25.62
N ASN A 182 19.77 0.75 26.39
CA ASN A 182 19.17 0.28 27.63
C ASN A 182 18.16 -0.85 27.38
N LEU A 183 17.32 -0.73 26.35
CA LEU A 183 16.38 -1.78 25.96
C LEU A 183 17.09 -3.08 25.60
N ILE A 184 18.07 -3.04 24.70
CA ILE A 184 18.77 -4.25 24.25
C ILE A 184 19.59 -4.87 25.39
N ALA A 185 20.18 -4.05 26.27
CA ALA A 185 20.86 -4.55 27.46
C ALA A 185 19.90 -5.26 28.43
N ALA A 186 18.68 -4.74 28.58
CA ALA A 186 17.64 -5.38 29.40
C ALA A 186 17.14 -6.69 28.77
N VAL A 187 16.88 -6.71 27.46
CA VAL A 187 16.48 -7.92 26.74
C VAL A 187 17.53 -9.02 26.85
N ALA A 188 18.81 -8.69 26.64
CA ALA A 188 19.91 -9.63 26.77
C ALA A 188 20.07 -10.18 28.20
N GLU A 189 19.83 -9.34 29.24
CA GLU A 189 19.78 -9.81 30.63
C GLU A 189 18.65 -10.81 30.84
N VAL A 190 17.45 -10.51 30.35
CA VAL A 190 16.28 -11.39 30.45
C VAL A 190 16.55 -12.73 29.74
N GLU A 191 17.09 -12.72 28.51
CA GLU A 191 17.49 -13.94 27.79
C GLU A 191 18.49 -14.79 28.59
N SER A 192 19.48 -14.17 29.23
CA SER A 192 20.46 -14.88 30.03
C SER A 192 19.87 -15.53 31.29
N ILE A 193 18.82 -14.94 31.86
CA ILE A 193 18.07 -15.48 33.01
C ILE A 193 17.20 -16.69 32.61
N ILE A 194 16.67 -16.66 31.36
CA ILE A 194 15.73 -17.68 30.81
C ILE A 194 16.49 -18.73 29.96
N GLU A 195 17.83 -18.79 30.00
CA GLU A 195 18.64 -19.76 29.24
C GLU A 195 18.56 -19.64 27.73
N ASP A 196 18.71 -18.45 27.18
CA ASP A 196 18.82 -18.14 25.74
C ASP A 196 17.62 -18.62 24.86
N ILE A 197 16.42 -18.57 25.38
CA ILE A 197 15.20 -18.82 24.60
C ILE A 197 14.78 -17.52 23.89
N PRO A 198 14.38 -17.57 22.61
CA PRO A 198 13.78 -16.41 21.94
C PRO A 198 12.53 -15.91 22.67
N LEU A 199 12.46 -14.61 22.88
CA LEU A 199 11.47 -13.95 23.71
C LEU A 199 10.66 -12.92 22.92
N ASP A 200 9.45 -12.73 23.40
CA ASP A 200 8.53 -11.64 23.12
C ASP A 200 8.33 -10.83 24.40
N ILE A 201 8.72 -9.56 24.39
CA ILE A 201 8.76 -8.70 25.57
C ILE A 201 8.01 -7.39 25.30
N GLU A 202 6.95 -7.11 26.09
CA GLU A 202 6.30 -5.82 26.13
C GLU A 202 7.08 -4.87 27.06
N PHE A 203 7.37 -3.66 26.57
CA PHE A 203 8.18 -2.69 27.29
C PHE A 203 7.67 -1.25 27.18
N ALA A 204 8.11 -0.40 28.10
CA ALA A 204 8.12 1.04 27.93
C ALA A 204 9.50 1.60 28.28
N ILE A 205 9.76 2.82 27.80
CA ILE A 205 10.94 3.63 28.15
C ILE A 205 10.43 5.00 28.61
N ASP A 206 10.85 5.40 29.80
CA ASP A 206 10.46 6.69 30.36
C ASP A 206 11.35 7.85 29.86
N SER A 207 11.06 9.06 30.29
CA SER A 207 11.82 10.28 29.96
C SER A 207 13.28 10.27 30.43
N HIS A 208 13.69 9.34 31.29
CA HIS A 208 15.04 9.14 31.79
C HIS A 208 15.74 7.96 31.11
N ASN A 209 15.19 7.46 30.00
CA ASN A 209 15.66 6.26 29.28
C ASN A 209 15.68 4.98 30.12
N GLN A 210 14.87 4.90 31.19
CA GLN A 210 14.72 3.68 31.99
C GLN A 210 13.72 2.74 31.32
N VAL A 211 14.09 1.46 31.24
CA VAL A 211 13.25 0.42 30.64
C VAL A 211 12.32 -0.17 31.72
N ILE A 212 11.04 -0.27 31.39
CA ILE A 212 9.99 -0.87 32.20
C ILE A 212 9.44 -2.06 31.43
N LEU A 213 9.36 -3.25 32.06
CA LEU A 213 8.83 -4.45 31.45
C LEU A 213 7.37 -4.69 31.87
N PHE A 214 6.49 -4.94 30.91
CA PHE A 214 5.07 -5.21 31.12
C PHE A 214 4.69 -6.67 30.88
N GLN A 215 5.46 -7.39 30.07
CA GLN A 215 5.27 -8.82 29.80
C GLN A 215 6.56 -9.43 29.28
N VAL A 216 6.82 -10.68 29.65
CA VAL A 216 7.91 -11.50 29.10
C VAL A 216 7.36 -12.90 28.86
N ARG A 217 7.45 -13.37 27.60
CA ARG A 217 7.02 -14.72 27.22
C ARG A 217 7.93 -15.32 26.16
N PRO A 218 8.02 -16.66 26.06
CA PRO A 218 8.70 -17.32 24.96
C PRO A 218 7.97 -17.04 23.64
N LEU A 219 8.70 -16.94 22.56
CA LEU A 219 8.11 -16.94 21.22
C LEU A 219 7.38 -18.26 20.96
N ALA A 220 6.18 -18.17 20.33
CA ALA A 220 5.26 -19.29 20.13
C ALA A 220 5.88 -20.49 19.39
N ALA A 221 5.31 -21.69 19.55
CA ALA A 221 5.86 -22.98 19.17
C ALA A 221 6.23 -23.15 17.68
N GLY A 222 5.60 -22.46 16.75
CA GLY A 222 5.97 -22.46 15.32
C GLY A 222 7.39 -21.97 15.04
N TYR A 223 8.01 -21.29 16.01
CA TYR A 223 9.40 -20.83 15.96
C TYR A 223 10.43 -21.97 16.20
N ARG A 224 10.02 -23.09 16.84
CA ARG A 224 10.94 -24.18 17.21
C ARG A 224 11.23 -25.18 16.09
N GLU A 225 10.41 -25.20 15.04
CA GLU A 225 10.57 -26.10 13.90
C GLU A 225 11.40 -25.44 12.78
N GLY A 226 12.68 -25.74 12.73
CA GLY A 226 13.56 -25.34 11.65
C GLY A 226 14.98 -24.97 12.14
N ARG A 227 15.95 -25.04 11.23
CA ARG A 227 17.33 -24.69 11.53
C ARG A 227 17.48 -23.17 11.64
N TYR A 228 18.05 -22.70 12.75
CA TYR A 228 18.56 -21.33 12.85
C TYR A 228 19.71 -21.13 11.86
N ILE A 229 19.83 -19.89 11.37
CA ILE A 229 21.00 -19.48 10.62
C ILE A 229 22.19 -19.49 11.57
N ASP A 230 23.33 -20.02 11.11
CA ASP A 230 24.58 -19.98 11.87
C ASP A 230 24.99 -18.53 12.11
N ASP A 231 24.91 -18.10 13.36
CA ASP A 231 25.19 -16.74 13.79
C ASP A 231 26.60 -16.30 13.41
N TYR A 232 27.59 -17.20 13.48
CA TYR A 232 28.97 -16.87 13.16
C TYR A 232 29.14 -16.52 11.66
N SER A 233 28.69 -17.37 10.78
CA SER A 233 28.74 -17.15 9.33
C SER A 233 27.94 -15.91 8.92
N PHE A 234 26.78 -15.69 9.55
CA PHE A 234 25.96 -14.52 9.33
C PHE A 234 26.71 -13.21 9.70
N PHE A 235 27.26 -13.15 10.92
CA PHE A 235 27.99 -11.95 11.37
C PHE A 235 29.30 -11.73 10.64
N ALA A 236 29.99 -12.80 10.23
CA ALA A 236 31.20 -12.69 9.40
C ALA A 236 30.86 -12.04 8.04
N ARG A 237 29.78 -12.49 7.36
CA ARG A 237 29.35 -11.91 6.09
C ARG A 237 28.85 -10.47 6.26
N LYS A 238 28.04 -10.18 7.29
CA LYS A 238 27.58 -8.82 7.61
C LYS A 238 28.77 -7.87 7.85
N GLY A 239 29.75 -8.30 8.64
CA GLY A 239 30.95 -7.51 8.88
C GLY A 239 31.81 -7.29 7.62
N GLN A 240 31.81 -8.24 6.68
CA GLN A 240 32.44 -8.05 5.37
C GLN A 240 31.70 -6.99 4.55
N ILE A 241 30.37 -7.06 4.45
CA ILE A 241 29.55 -6.07 3.73
C ILE A 241 29.76 -4.66 4.29
N ARG A 242 29.79 -4.53 5.63
CA ARG A 242 30.07 -3.25 6.27
C ARG A 242 31.44 -2.69 5.89
N ARG A 243 32.51 -3.51 5.92
CA ARG A 243 33.87 -3.07 5.50
C ARG A 243 33.91 -2.69 4.03
N GLU A 244 33.31 -3.51 3.15
CA GLU A 244 33.19 -3.21 1.71
C GLU A 244 32.54 -1.85 1.49
N TYR A 245 31.49 -1.52 2.24
CA TYR A 245 30.83 -0.21 2.17
C TYR A 245 31.74 0.93 2.69
N GLU A 246 32.41 0.75 3.85
CA GLU A 246 33.25 1.78 4.50
C GLU A 246 34.53 2.08 3.71
N GLU A 247 35.01 1.16 2.87
CA GLU A 247 36.15 1.34 1.98
C GLU A 247 35.82 2.22 0.76
N HIS A 248 34.54 2.33 0.38
CA HIS A 248 34.07 3.17 -0.73
C HIS A 248 33.81 4.60 -0.24
N LEU A 249 34.75 5.50 -0.57
CA LEU A 249 34.61 6.92 -0.24
C LEU A 249 33.99 7.70 -1.40
N ASP A 250 33.18 8.65 -1.08
CA ASP A 250 32.61 9.61 -2.00
C ASP A 250 33.69 10.57 -2.51
N ALA A 251 33.90 10.67 -3.81
CA ALA A 251 34.93 11.47 -4.43
C ALA A 251 34.79 12.99 -4.22
N ILE A 252 33.54 13.46 -3.98
CA ILE A 252 33.25 14.89 -3.74
C ILE A 252 33.50 15.26 -2.28
N THR A 253 33.07 14.39 -1.34
CA THR A 253 33.07 14.71 0.09
C THR A 253 34.24 14.09 0.85
N GLY A 254 34.90 13.07 0.29
CA GLY A 254 35.94 12.29 0.96
C GLY A 254 35.45 11.45 2.15
N LYS A 255 34.13 11.29 2.30
CA LYS A 255 33.45 10.54 3.38
C LYS A 255 32.81 9.27 2.83
N PRO A 256 32.40 8.30 3.68
CA PRO A 256 31.59 7.18 3.24
C PRO A 256 30.35 7.66 2.48
N MET A 257 30.00 6.95 1.41
CA MET A 257 28.91 7.31 0.53
C MET A 257 27.56 7.31 1.26
N LYS A 258 26.69 8.27 0.97
CA LYS A 258 25.27 8.22 1.33
C LYS A 258 24.51 7.62 0.17
N LEU A 259 23.73 6.58 0.43
CA LEU A 259 23.15 5.71 -0.58
C LEU A 259 21.64 5.56 -0.36
N SER A 260 20.86 5.46 -1.46
CA SER A 260 19.44 5.11 -1.41
C SER A 260 19.09 4.11 -2.52
N ASP A 261 18.21 3.15 -2.25
CA ASP A 261 17.84 2.09 -3.19
C ASP A 261 16.75 2.49 -4.17
N MET A 262 16.02 3.59 -3.90
CA MET A 262 14.91 4.08 -4.74
C MET A 262 15.11 5.50 -5.28
N ALA A 263 16.23 6.15 -4.95
CA ALA A 263 16.48 7.52 -5.41
C ALA A 263 16.66 7.58 -6.94
N PHE A 264 16.05 8.58 -7.58
CA PHE A 264 16.21 8.97 -9.00
C PHE A 264 15.93 7.85 -10.01
N TRP A 265 16.79 6.84 -10.12
CA TRP A 265 16.72 5.76 -11.13
C TRP A 265 16.04 4.50 -10.62
N ASN A 266 15.57 4.50 -9.39
CA ASN A 266 14.79 3.43 -8.77
C ASN A 266 15.32 2.02 -9.08
N PRO A 267 16.60 1.70 -8.79
CA PRO A 267 17.15 0.40 -9.16
C PRO A 267 16.40 -0.76 -8.51
N SER A 268 15.90 -0.60 -7.29
CA SER A 268 15.10 -1.64 -6.64
C SER A 268 13.77 -1.93 -7.34
N GLU A 269 13.18 -0.92 -8.00
CA GLU A 269 11.98 -1.09 -8.84
C GLU A 269 12.33 -1.84 -10.14
N ILE A 270 13.41 -1.45 -10.83
CA ILE A 270 13.70 -1.93 -12.19
C ILE A 270 14.37 -3.31 -12.18
N ILE A 271 15.42 -3.49 -11.38
CA ILE A 271 16.19 -4.75 -11.32
C ILE A 271 15.96 -5.55 -10.03
N GLY A 272 15.19 -4.99 -9.08
CA GLY A 272 14.86 -5.61 -7.81
C GLY A 272 15.88 -5.35 -6.71
N SER A 273 15.44 -5.54 -5.46
CA SER A 273 16.28 -5.37 -4.26
C SER A 273 17.36 -6.44 -4.09
N ASN A 274 17.30 -7.53 -4.86
CA ASN A 274 18.29 -8.60 -4.86
C ASN A 274 18.55 -9.10 -6.30
N PRO A 275 19.04 -8.23 -7.21
CA PRO A 275 19.25 -8.58 -8.60
C PRO A 275 20.30 -9.70 -8.74
N ARG A 276 20.21 -10.43 -9.82
CA ARG A 276 21.27 -11.33 -10.23
C ARG A 276 22.42 -10.53 -10.87
N ALA A 277 23.58 -11.16 -10.99
CA ALA A 277 24.79 -10.48 -11.46
C ALA A 277 24.62 -9.88 -12.86
N LEU A 278 23.89 -10.56 -13.74
CA LEU A 278 23.63 -10.08 -15.09
C LEU A 278 22.74 -8.84 -15.09
N ASP A 279 21.59 -8.91 -14.37
CA ASP A 279 20.62 -7.81 -14.26
C ASP A 279 21.32 -6.54 -13.75
N TYR A 280 22.08 -6.68 -12.63
CA TYR A 280 22.85 -5.58 -12.05
C TYR A 280 23.89 -5.00 -13.01
N SER A 281 24.69 -5.87 -13.65
CA SER A 281 25.78 -5.42 -14.51
C SER A 281 25.28 -4.81 -15.83
N LEU A 282 24.18 -5.30 -16.40
CA LEU A 282 23.55 -4.68 -17.55
C LEU A 282 23.00 -3.29 -17.22
N TYR A 283 22.25 -3.17 -16.11
CA TYR A 283 21.70 -1.88 -15.69
C TYR A 283 22.81 -0.86 -15.40
N ARG A 284 23.89 -1.29 -14.71
CA ARG A 284 25.08 -0.47 -14.49
C ARG A 284 25.70 -0.04 -15.82
N GLU A 285 25.98 -0.97 -16.70
CA GLU A 285 26.69 -0.73 -17.97
C GLU A 285 25.97 0.27 -18.88
N ILE A 286 24.65 0.13 -19.01
CA ILE A 286 23.92 0.93 -20.01
C ILE A 286 23.20 2.16 -19.41
N ILE A 287 23.03 2.26 -18.09
CA ILE A 287 22.32 3.38 -17.46
C ILE A 287 23.25 4.18 -16.55
N THR A 288 23.75 3.59 -15.46
CA THR A 288 24.36 4.33 -14.35
C THR A 288 25.87 4.57 -14.50
N HIS A 289 26.53 3.83 -15.40
CA HIS A 289 27.94 4.04 -15.71
C HIS A 289 28.09 5.09 -16.83
N HIS A 290 28.18 6.35 -16.48
CA HIS A 290 28.36 7.55 -17.32
C HIS A 290 27.19 7.88 -18.29
N ALA A 291 26.53 6.91 -18.91
CA ALA A 291 25.63 7.14 -20.04
C ALA A 291 24.48 8.09 -19.72
N TRP A 292 23.93 8.01 -18.51
CA TRP A 292 22.87 8.93 -18.08
C TRP A 292 23.36 10.38 -17.99
N ASN A 293 24.48 10.60 -17.32
CA ASN A 293 25.03 11.94 -17.16
C ASN A 293 25.47 12.56 -18.51
N GLU A 294 25.99 11.75 -19.43
CA GLU A 294 26.29 12.16 -20.80
C GLU A 294 25.03 12.76 -21.50
N GLY A 295 23.86 12.19 -21.26
CA GLY A 295 22.61 12.73 -21.79
C GLY A 295 22.24 14.07 -21.16
N ILE A 296 22.12 14.14 -19.82
CA ILE A 296 21.58 15.34 -19.16
C ILE A 296 22.55 16.52 -19.15
N ARG A 297 23.87 16.32 -19.18
CA ARG A 297 24.85 17.41 -19.24
C ARG A 297 24.66 18.31 -20.46
N THR A 298 24.16 17.77 -21.58
CA THR A 298 23.88 18.55 -22.78
C THR A 298 22.68 19.49 -22.62
N LEU A 299 21.86 19.30 -21.58
CA LEU A 299 20.79 20.21 -21.18
C LEU A 299 21.25 21.34 -20.26
N GLY A 300 22.56 21.39 -19.90
CA GLY A 300 23.11 22.41 -19.01
C GLY A 300 23.35 21.98 -17.57
N TYR A 301 23.19 20.71 -17.25
CA TYR A 301 23.53 20.14 -15.94
C TYR A 301 25.02 19.86 -15.83
N ARG A 302 25.51 19.66 -14.58
CA ARG A 302 26.93 19.38 -14.31
C ARG A 302 27.39 18.05 -14.88
N ALA A 303 28.60 18.05 -15.44
CA ALA A 303 29.30 16.83 -15.85
C ALA A 303 29.82 16.07 -14.64
N PHE A 304 29.78 14.74 -14.71
CA PHE A 304 30.17 13.86 -13.65
C PHE A 304 30.68 12.53 -14.23
N ASN A 305 31.79 11.96 -13.70
CA ASN A 305 32.48 10.82 -14.30
C ASN A 305 32.50 9.56 -13.45
N GLU A 306 31.84 9.54 -12.29
CA GLU A 306 31.81 8.37 -11.41
C GLU A 306 30.54 7.57 -11.66
N ASP A 307 30.52 6.31 -11.20
CA ASP A 307 29.31 5.48 -11.24
C ASP A 307 28.25 6.06 -10.31
N LEU A 308 27.01 6.11 -10.78
CA LEU A 308 25.89 6.56 -9.96
C LEU A 308 25.35 5.44 -9.05
N MET A 309 25.55 4.16 -9.42
CA MET A 309 25.02 3.02 -8.68
C MET A 309 26.12 2.14 -8.11
N TYR A 310 25.95 1.75 -6.85
CA TYR A 310 26.84 0.87 -6.10
C TYR A 310 26.08 -0.32 -5.54
N GLN A 311 26.75 -1.44 -5.33
CA GLN A 311 26.18 -2.63 -4.71
C GLN A 311 26.71 -2.76 -3.29
N VAL A 312 25.81 -2.82 -2.29
CA VAL A 312 26.13 -3.13 -0.90
C VAL A 312 25.54 -4.49 -0.59
N GLY A 313 26.39 -5.46 -0.25
CA GLY A 313 25.96 -6.85 -0.13
C GLY A 313 25.42 -7.37 -1.45
N ASN A 314 24.09 -7.48 -1.55
CA ASN A 314 23.39 -7.89 -2.78
C ASN A 314 22.40 -6.84 -3.29
N LYS A 315 22.23 -5.74 -2.58
CA LYS A 315 21.24 -4.71 -2.86
C LYS A 315 21.86 -3.58 -3.69
N PRO A 316 21.22 -3.10 -4.76
CA PRO A 316 21.69 -1.96 -5.54
C PRO A 316 21.28 -0.66 -4.85
N TYR A 317 22.18 0.32 -4.87
CA TYR A 317 21.98 1.64 -4.29
C TYR A 317 22.49 2.74 -5.22
N ILE A 318 21.82 3.88 -5.19
CA ILE A 318 22.24 5.10 -5.87
C ILE A 318 23.04 5.98 -4.90
N ASN A 319 24.18 6.51 -5.33
CA ASN A 319 24.94 7.51 -4.59
C ASN A 319 24.21 8.85 -4.63
N LEU A 320 23.75 9.30 -3.47
CA LEU A 320 22.97 10.53 -3.34
C LEU A 320 23.78 11.78 -3.66
N THR A 321 25.04 11.84 -3.22
CA THR A 321 25.92 13.00 -3.47
C THR A 321 26.12 13.22 -4.97
N TYR A 322 26.44 12.14 -5.68
CA TYR A 322 26.69 12.20 -7.11
C TYR A 322 25.42 12.56 -7.91
N SER A 323 24.30 12.02 -7.46
CA SER A 323 23.01 12.32 -8.07
C SER A 323 22.60 13.76 -7.88
N TYR A 324 22.74 14.30 -6.67
CA TYR A 324 22.50 15.73 -6.41
C TYR A 324 23.41 16.61 -7.28
N TYR A 325 24.72 16.28 -7.30
CA TYR A 325 25.71 17.07 -8.08
C TYR A 325 25.34 17.10 -9.56
N SER A 326 24.95 15.96 -10.13
CA SER A 326 24.61 15.82 -11.55
C SER A 326 23.34 16.59 -11.96
N LEU A 327 22.50 16.98 -11.00
CA LEU A 327 21.23 17.68 -11.26
C LEU A 327 21.28 19.19 -10.89
N ILE A 328 22.44 19.71 -10.49
CA ILE A 328 22.67 21.13 -10.30
C ILE A 328 23.07 21.75 -11.65
N PRO A 329 22.53 22.94 -12.05
CA PRO A 329 22.97 23.64 -13.23
C PRO A 329 24.48 23.86 -13.25
N ALA A 330 25.13 23.63 -14.40
CA ALA A 330 26.59 23.78 -14.55
C ALA A 330 27.08 25.22 -14.32
N SER A 331 26.20 26.19 -14.50
CA SER A 331 26.48 27.63 -14.28
C SER A 331 26.55 28.04 -12.80
N ILE A 332 26.05 27.20 -11.86
CA ILE A 332 26.16 27.45 -10.41
C ILE A 332 27.62 27.29 -9.97
N PRO A 333 28.22 28.27 -9.24
CA PRO A 333 29.59 28.16 -8.73
C PRO A 333 29.78 26.96 -7.82
N GLU A 334 30.98 26.32 -7.88
CA GLU A 334 31.31 25.10 -7.12
C GLU A 334 31.01 25.23 -5.61
N PRO A 335 31.42 26.33 -4.92
CA PRO A 335 31.16 26.45 -3.48
C PRO A 335 29.66 26.43 -3.15
N LEU A 336 28.83 27.03 -3.98
CA LEU A 336 27.38 27.03 -3.80
C LEU A 336 26.79 25.66 -4.12
N ALA A 337 27.30 24.97 -5.14
CA ALA A 337 26.86 23.60 -5.46
C ALA A 337 27.12 22.62 -4.30
N LEU A 338 28.29 22.69 -3.67
CA LEU A 338 28.62 21.85 -2.51
C LEU A 338 27.72 22.16 -1.30
N ARG A 339 27.38 23.42 -1.06
CA ARG A 339 26.43 23.81 0.00
C ARG A 339 25.01 23.31 -0.31
N LEU A 340 24.57 23.36 -1.56
CA LEU A 340 23.29 22.80 -1.98
C LEU A 340 23.22 21.30 -1.75
N ILE A 341 24.28 20.55 -2.09
CA ILE A 341 24.37 19.10 -1.80
C ILE A 341 24.20 18.85 -0.30
N GLN A 342 24.93 19.59 0.53
CA GLN A 342 24.81 19.44 1.99
C GLN A 342 23.40 19.75 2.47
N TYR A 343 22.76 20.77 1.94
CA TYR A 343 21.37 21.11 2.24
C TYR A 343 20.42 19.97 1.83
N TYR A 344 20.55 19.43 0.61
CA TYR A 344 19.70 18.33 0.13
C TYR A 344 19.88 17.08 1.00
N GLN A 345 21.09 16.77 1.41
CA GLN A 345 21.37 15.66 2.34
C GLN A 345 20.70 15.89 3.70
N THR A 346 20.81 17.10 4.26
CA THR A 346 20.15 17.44 5.54
C THR A 346 18.64 17.32 5.44
N ARG A 347 18.05 17.79 4.34
CA ARG A 347 16.60 17.66 4.11
C ARG A 347 16.14 16.21 4.03
N LEU A 348 16.90 15.34 3.39
CA LEU A 348 16.60 13.91 3.36
C LEU A 348 16.77 13.26 4.73
N GLU A 349 17.79 13.65 5.50
CA GLU A 349 18.01 13.13 6.86
C GLU A 349 16.90 13.54 7.84
N GLU A 350 16.27 14.69 7.64
CA GLU A 350 15.08 15.14 8.40
C GLU A 350 13.84 14.28 8.13
N ASP A 351 13.68 13.77 6.90
CA ASP A 351 12.58 12.88 6.52
C ASP A 351 13.07 11.83 5.49
N LEU A 352 13.54 10.70 6.00
CA LEU A 352 14.05 9.61 5.16
C LEU A 352 12.96 8.92 4.33
N SER A 353 11.67 9.10 4.68
CA SER A 353 10.56 8.58 3.88
C SER A 353 10.40 9.26 2.51
N ALA A 354 11.11 10.38 2.29
CA ALA A 354 11.12 11.10 1.03
C ALA A 354 12.21 10.62 0.03
N HIS A 355 12.91 9.52 0.32
CA HIS A 355 14.04 9.04 -0.49
C HIS A 355 13.65 8.62 -1.93
N ASP A 356 12.40 8.30 -2.19
CA ASP A 356 11.82 8.03 -3.51
C ASP A 356 11.22 9.25 -4.21
N LYS A 357 11.11 10.40 -3.49
CA LYS A 357 10.48 11.65 -3.94
C LYS A 357 11.45 12.82 -4.04
N ILE A 358 12.74 12.57 -3.99
CA ILE A 358 13.81 13.56 -3.89
C ILE A 358 13.70 14.65 -4.97
N GLU A 359 13.41 14.27 -6.23
CA GLU A 359 13.34 15.23 -7.35
C GLU A 359 12.20 16.25 -7.22
N PHE A 360 11.12 15.90 -6.53
CA PHE A 360 9.94 16.76 -6.40
C PHE A 360 9.88 17.48 -5.05
N GLU A 361 10.48 16.94 -4.00
CA GLU A 361 10.30 17.45 -2.64
C GLU A 361 11.57 18.08 -2.04
N ILE A 362 12.75 17.65 -2.49
CA ILE A 362 14.02 18.02 -1.86
C ILE A 362 14.84 18.98 -2.73
N ILE A 363 15.10 18.63 -3.99
CA ILE A 363 16.05 19.35 -4.84
C ILE A 363 15.41 20.42 -5.71
N PHE A 364 16.24 21.36 -6.16
CA PHE A 364 15.86 22.37 -7.17
C PHE A 364 16.58 22.06 -8.48
N SER A 365 16.04 21.12 -9.27
CA SER A 365 16.65 20.67 -10.53
C SER A 365 16.05 21.32 -11.78
N SER A 366 14.89 21.96 -11.66
CA SER A 366 14.20 22.73 -12.71
C SER A 366 13.36 23.83 -12.08
N TYR A 367 12.92 24.77 -12.90
CA TYR A 367 11.97 25.81 -12.50
C TYR A 367 10.54 25.31 -12.73
N ASP A 368 9.63 25.69 -11.84
CA ASP A 368 8.19 25.46 -11.91
C ASP A 368 7.42 26.62 -11.25
N PHE A 369 6.08 26.54 -11.20
CA PHE A 369 5.23 27.63 -10.66
C PHE A 369 5.39 27.87 -9.16
N MET A 370 5.97 26.93 -8.41
CA MET A 370 6.19 27.03 -6.96
C MET A 370 7.66 27.28 -6.57
N THR A 371 8.59 27.32 -7.53
CA THR A 371 10.03 27.41 -7.26
C THR A 371 10.42 28.66 -6.48
N GLU A 372 9.84 29.82 -6.79
CA GLU A 372 10.11 31.07 -6.05
C GLU A 372 9.71 30.94 -4.58
N GLU A 373 8.54 30.41 -4.28
CA GLU A 373 8.07 30.22 -2.92
C GLU A 373 8.88 29.13 -2.19
N ASN A 374 9.02 27.97 -2.83
CA ASN A 374 9.75 26.85 -2.26
C ASN A 374 11.22 27.15 -1.98
N SER A 375 11.86 28.00 -2.78
CA SER A 375 13.26 28.39 -2.58
C SER A 375 13.49 29.23 -1.32
N LYS A 376 12.47 29.90 -0.76
CA LYS A 376 12.58 30.67 0.48
C LYS A 376 13.00 29.80 1.68
N ARG A 377 12.75 28.49 1.62
CA ARG A 377 13.21 27.54 2.65
C ARG A 377 14.73 27.53 2.77
N LEU A 378 15.52 27.85 1.72
CA LEU A 378 16.97 27.93 1.77
C LEU A 378 17.48 28.92 2.81
N LEU A 379 16.78 30.05 3.00
CA LEU A 379 17.14 31.08 3.97
C LEU A 379 17.21 30.56 5.40
N ARG A 380 16.35 29.57 5.73
CA ARG A 380 16.34 28.92 7.06
C ARG A 380 17.56 28.03 7.30
N TYR A 381 18.25 27.64 6.23
CA TYR A 381 19.47 26.82 6.25
C TYR A 381 20.75 27.63 6.01
N GLY A 382 20.68 28.97 6.17
CA GLY A 382 21.83 29.86 6.16
C GLY A 382 22.30 30.27 4.76
N PHE A 383 21.48 30.10 3.73
CA PHE A 383 21.74 30.69 2.41
C PHE A 383 21.37 32.16 2.42
N THR A 384 22.12 32.97 1.65
CA THR A 384 21.81 34.36 1.47
C THR A 384 20.73 34.57 0.38
N GLU A 385 20.09 35.74 0.37
CA GLU A 385 19.09 36.06 -0.65
C GLU A 385 19.71 36.13 -2.06
N GLU A 386 20.98 36.54 -2.17
CA GLU A 386 21.72 36.57 -3.44
C GLU A 386 21.94 35.12 -3.94
N GLU A 387 22.34 34.21 -3.08
CA GLU A 387 22.52 32.78 -3.43
C GLU A 387 21.21 32.15 -3.86
N ARG A 388 20.12 32.42 -3.13
CA ARG A 388 18.77 31.96 -3.50
C ARG A 388 18.37 32.47 -4.88
N LYS A 389 18.49 33.77 -5.11
CA LYS A 389 18.18 34.39 -6.40
C LYS A 389 19.05 33.88 -7.53
N LEU A 390 20.33 33.61 -7.26
CA LEU A 390 21.23 33.01 -8.24
C LEU A 390 20.76 31.62 -8.64
N LEU A 391 20.43 30.77 -7.67
CA LEU A 391 19.91 29.42 -7.95
C LEU A 391 18.63 29.49 -8.79
N VAL A 392 17.64 30.28 -8.34
CA VAL A 392 16.35 30.41 -9.04
C VAL A 392 16.54 30.92 -10.47
N ARG A 393 17.42 31.91 -10.68
CA ARG A 393 17.73 32.44 -12.02
C ARG A 393 18.33 31.35 -12.92
N GLU A 394 19.31 30.57 -12.42
CA GLU A 394 20.02 29.59 -13.23
C GLU A 394 19.15 28.38 -13.56
N VAL A 395 18.30 27.89 -12.61
CA VAL A 395 17.34 26.82 -12.90
C VAL A 395 16.24 27.29 -13.84
N LYS A 396 15.80 28.56 -13.73
CA LYS A 396 14.83 29.18 -14.64
C LYS A 396 15.38 29.24 -16.06
N LYS A 397 16.61 29.73 -16.22
CA LYS A 397 17.31 29.81 -17.52
C LYS A 397 17.44 28.39 -18.13
N LEU A 398 17.94 27.41 -17.39
CA LEU A 398 18.07 26.03 -17.85
C LEU A 398 16.73 25.47 -18.34
N THR A 399 15.66 25.72 -17.59
CA THR A 399 14.31 25.27 -17.93
C THR A 399 13.78 25.93 -19.21
N ILE A 400 13.93 27.24 -19.35
CA ILE A 400 13.54 27.97 -20.58
C ILE A 400 14.34 27.45 -21.78
N ASP A 401 15.67 27.27 -21.63
CA ASP A 401 16.53 26.74 -22.69
C ASP A 401 16.10 25.34 -23.12
N ALA A 402 15.72 24.45 -22.16
CA ALA A 402 15.20 23.12 -22.42
C ALA A 402 13.88 23.18 -23.24
N VAL A 403 12.92 24.03 -22.85
CA VAL A 403 11.63 24.20 -23.54
C VAL A 403 11.84 24.75 -24.94
N MET A 404 12.68 25.78 -25.10
CA MET A 404 12.90 26.46 -26.36
C MET A 404 13.70 25.63 -27.38
N ASN A 405 14.59 24.75 -26.92
CA ASN A 405 15.41 23.91 -27.81
C ASN A 405 14.87 22.47 -28.00
N GLN A 406 13.73 22.12 -27.41
CA GLN A 406 13.20 20.76 -27.38
C GLN A 406 13.09 20.12 -28.78
N GLU A 407 12.58 20.82 -29.79
CA GLU A 407 12.43 20.31 -31.15
C GLU A 407 13.77 19.95 -31.81
N LYS A 408 14.81 20.80 -31.59
CA LYS A 408 16.17 20.55 -32.08
C LYS A 408 16.77 19.31 -31.39
N ILE A 409 16.63 19.26 -30.04
CA ILE A 409 17.11 18.10 -29.22
C ILE A 409 16.45 16.83 -29.71
N LEU A 410 15.12 16.83 -29.89
CA LEU A 410 14.38 15.67 -30.36
C LEU A 410 14.86 15.18 -31.73
N LYS A 411 15.09 16.07 -32.67
CA LYS A 411 15.60 15.71 -33.99
C LYS A 411 16.95 15.02 -33.91
N GLU A 412 17.89 15.58 -33.16
CA GLU A 412 19.23 14.97 -32.95
C GLU A 412 19.13 13.61 -32.25
N ASP A 413 18.24 13.46 -31.27
CA ASP A 413 18.02 12.21 -30.56
C ASP A 413 17.42 11.12 -31.44
N LEU A 414 16.46 11.47 -32.31
CA LEU A 414 15.88 10.53 -33.27
C LEU A 414 16.90 10.03 -34.30
N GLU A 415 17.83 10.92 -34.78
CA GLU A 415 18.92 10.53 -35.66
C GLU A 415 19.89 9.56 -34.96
N ALA A 416 20.17 9.73 -33.68
CA ALA A 416 20.98 8.80 -32.89
C ALA A 416 20.29 7.46 -32.71
N LEU A 417 19.01 7.49 -32.36
CA LEU A 417 18.19 6.27 -32.17
C LEU A 417 18.12 5.44 -33.46
N LYS A 418 18.04 6.10 -34.62
CA LYS A 418 18.06 5.40 -35.93
C LYS A 418 19.38 4.67 -36.18
N ARG A 419 20.53 5.23 -35.71
CA ARG A 419 21.82 4.51 -35.78
C ARG A 419 21.80 3.24 -34.92
N LEU A 420 21.26 3.32 -33.71
CA LEU A 420 21.10 2.14 -32.84
C LEU A 420 20.21 1.08 -33.48
N GLU A 421 19.08 1.49 -34.06
CA GLU A 421 18.15 0.61 -34.76
C GLU A 421 18.85 -0.12 -35.93
N ASN A 422 19.57 0.60 -36.80
CA ASN A 422 20.30 -0.01 -37.92
C ASN A 422 21.34 -1.05 -37.43
N CYS A 423 22.10 -0.75 -36.39
CA CYS A 423 23.04 -1.68 -35.80
C CYS A 423 22.34 -2.93 -35.25
N ARG A 424 21.18 -2.76 -34.54
CA ARG A 424 20.38 -3.89 -34.04
C ARG A 424 19.90 -4.78 -35.21
N GLU A 425 19.36 -4.21 -36.28
CA GLU A 425 18.84 -4.95 -37.40
C GLU A 425 19.94 -5.77 -38.14
N GLU A 426 21.15 -5.24 -38.18
CA GLU A 426 22.29 -6.00 -38.74
C GLU A 426 22.68 -7.19 -37.84
N ILE A 427 22.72 -6.98 -36.54
CA ILE A 427 23.06 -8.01 -35.54
C ILE A 427 21.95 -9.06 -35.43
N GLU A 428 20.69 -8.69 -35.56
CA GLU A 428 19.53 -9.60 -35.44
C GLU A 428 19.62 -10.76 -36.44
N LYS A 429 20.18 -10.52 -37.62
CA LYS A 429 20.40 -11.55 -38.65
C LYS A 429 21.27 -12.71 -38.16
N LEU A 430 22.17 -12.42 -37.19
CA LEU A 430 23.10 -13.42 -36.63
C LEU A 430 22.39 -14.41 -35.70
N LEU A 431 21.21 -14.07 -35.15
CA LEU A 431 20.44 -14.99 -34.31
C LEU A 431 20.02 -16.26 -35.06
N TYR A 432 19.82 -16.15 -36.38
CA TYR A 432 19.32 -17.23 -37.24
C TYR A 432 20.44 -17.91 -38.03
N GLN A 433 21.70 -17.52 -37.80
CA GLN A 433 22.87 -18.08 -38.49
C GLN A 433 23.70 -18.93 -37.52
N ASP A 434 24.44 -19.87 -38.07
CA ASP A 434 25.47 -20.60 -37.32
C ASP A 434 26.75 -19.76 -37.34
N VAL A 435 27.05 -19.10 -36.20
CA VAL A 435 28.16 -18.18 -36.04
C VAL A 435 29.03 -18.60 -34.86
N SER A 436 30.32 -18.24 -34.89
CA SER A 436 31.27 -18.54 -33.82
C SER A 436 30.94 -17.75 -32.54
N ILE A 437 31.46 -18.24 -31.40
CA ILE A 437 31.36 -17.59 -30.07
C ILE A 437 31.93 -16.18 -30.13
N ASP A 438 33.07 -15.98 -30.81
CA ASP A 438 33.72 -14.67 -31.00
C ASP A 438 32.75 -13.65 -31.61
N ILE A 439 32.06 -14.00 -32.68
CA ILE A 439 31.10 -13.11 -33.35
C ILE A 439 29.94 -12.76 -32.43
N ILE A 440 29.44 -13.71 -31.63
CA ILE A 440 28.34 -13.47 -30.71
C ILE A 440 28.76 -12.51 -29.59
N ILE A 441 29.94 -12.75 -29.00
CA ILE A 441 30.45 -11.90 -27.91
C ILE A 441 30.76 -10.49 -28.44
N ASP A 442 31.39 -10.35 -29.59
CA ASP A 442 31.65 -9.06 -30.24
C ASP A 442 30.34 -8.31 -30.55
N SER A 443 29.30 -9.03 -30.94
CA SER A 443 27.97 -8.47 -31.21
C SER A 443 27.33 -7.98 -29.93
N ILE A 444 27.42 -8.72 -28.82
CA ILE A 444 26.93 -8.32 -27.50
C ILE A 444 27.62 -7.00 -27.06
N LEU A 445 28.95 -6.96 -27.11
CA LEU A 445 29.74 -5.79 -26.69
C LEU A 445 29.51 -4.58 -27.60
N THR A 446 29.38 -4.80 -28.92
CA THR A 446 29.05 -3.75 -29.90
C THR A 446 27.68 -3.15 -29.59
N LEU A 447 26.67 -3.99 -29.40
CA LEU A 447 25.30 -3.51 -29.12
C LEU A 447 25.18 -2.79 -27.77
N LEU A 448 25.87 -3.28 -26.74
CA LEU A 448 25.97 -2.57 -25.45
C LEU A 448 26.62 -1.19 -25.60
N LYS A 449 27.69 -1.08 -26.41
CA LYS A 449 28.36 0.19 -26.73
C LYS A 449 27.41 1.14 -27.46
N GLU A 450 26.68 0.64 -28.46
CA GLU A 450 25.71 1.42 -29.22
C GLU A 450 24.55 1.92 -28.36
N ILE A 451 24.04 1.10 -27.44
CA ILE A 451 23.03 1.50 -26.46
C ILE A 451 23.55 2.67 -25.59
N ARG A 452 24.79 2.57 -25.11
CA ARG A 452 25.45 3.63 -24.31
C ARG A 452 25.69 4.92 -25.06
N THR A 453 25.81 4.89 -26.37
CA THR A 453 26.14 6.05 -27.20
C THR A 453 24.92 6.65 -27.88
N ASN A 454 24.07 5.82 -28.43
CA ASN A 454 22.95 6.21 -29.30
C ASN A 454 21.56 5.84 -28.73
N GLY A 455 21.48 5.32 -27.51
CA GLY A 455 20.23 4.91 -26.85
C GLY A 455 20.01 5.62 -25.52
N THR A 456 20.82 5.31 -24.51
CA THR A 456 20.64 5.81 -23.13
C THR A 456 20.79 7.32 -22.99
N PRO A 457 21.79 8.01 -23.59
CA PRO A 457 21.90 9.47 -23.47
C PRO A 457 20.68 10.19 -24.03
N GLN A 458 20.12 9.71 -25.12
CA GLN A 458 18.90 10.24 -25.76
C GLN A 458 17.70 10.02 -24.84
N PHE A 459 17.52 8.81 -24.33
CA PHE A 459 16.47 8.52 -23.36
C PHE A 459 16.62 9.38 -22.10
N ALA A 460 17.84 9.56 -21.57
CA ALA A 460 18.08 10.39 -20.38
C ALA A 460 17.65 11.85 -20.59
N ARG A 461 17.92 12.43 -21.78
CA ARG A 461 17.45 13.77 -22.15
C ARG A 461 15.92 13.83 -22.19
N GLN A 462 15.28 12.93 -22.93
CA GLN A 462 13.81 12.92 -23.05
C GLN A 462 13.13 12.65 -21.69
N ALA A 463 13.70 11.76 -20.87
CA ALA A 463 13.23 11.56 -19.50
C ALA A 463 13.34 12.84 -18.66
N ARG A 464 14.46 13.57 -18.76
CA ARG A 464 14.64 14.82 -18.02
C ARG A 464 13.63 15.90 -18.46
N LEU A 465 13.40 16.02 -19.77
CA LEU A 465 12.37 16.93 -20.31
C LEU A 465 10.96 16.57 -19.79
N ALA A 466 10.65 15.29 -19.72
CA ALA A 466 9.36 14.82 -19.18
C ALA A 466 9.23 15.10 -17.67
N PHE A 467 10.30 14.99 -16.88
CA PHE A 467 10.30 15.40 -15.47
C PHE A 467 10.02 16.90 -15.32
N ILE A 468 10.63 17.76 -16.15
CA ILE A 468 10.35 19.20 -16.18
C ILE A 468 8.87 19.44 -16.49
N ALA A 469 8.31 18.78 -17.51
CA ALA A 469 6.91 18.89 -17.87
C ALA A 469 5.97 18.49 -16.72
N ARG A 470 6.28 17.39 -16.01
CA ARG A 470 5.50 16.93 -14.86
C ARG A 470 5.60 17.85 -13.65
N ALA A 471 6.77 18.45 -13.39
CA ALA A 471 6.92 19.45 -12.34
C ALA A 471 6.01 20.64 -12.57
N PHE A 472 5.93 21.14 -13.82
CA PHE A 472 5.00 22.20 -14.18
C PHE A 472 3.54 21.78 -13.98
N LEU A 473 3.13 20.61 -14.51
CA LEU A 473 1.74 20.15 -14.41
C LEU A 473 1.28 19.96 -12.97
N ARG A 474 2.16 19.41 -12.10
CA ARG A 474 1.90 19.29 -10.66
C ARG A 474 1.72 20.65 -10.01
N THR A 475 2.65 21.57 -10.24
CA THR A 475 2.65 22.87 -9.59
C THR A 475 1.60 23.84 -10.12
N LEU A 476 0.99 23.60 -11.28
CA LEU A 476 -0.24 24.29 -11.73
C LEU A 476 -1.41 24.03 -10.78
N VAL A 477 -1.53 22.83 -10.25
CA VAL A 477 -2.56 22.47 -9.26
C VAL A 477 -2.22 23.08 -7.91
N ASP A 478 -0.96 22.96 -7.46
CA ASP A 478 -0.51 23.49 -6.18
C ASP A 478 -0.63 25.03 -6.12
N ALA A 479 -0.43 25.72 -7.23
CA ALA A 479 -0.58 27.17 -7.38
C ALA A 479 -2.04 27.61 -7.61
N GLY A 480 -2.98 26.67 -7.78
CA GLY A 480 -4.41 26.96 -7.92
C GLY A 480 -4.88 27.43 -9.28
N TYR A 481 -4.05 27.30 -10.35
CA TYR A 481 -4.47 27.64 -11.71
C TYR A 481 -5.40 26.63 -12.34
N TYR A 482 -5.18 25.33 -12.05
CA TYR A 482 -6.00 24.22 -12.55
C TYR A 482 -6.38 23.29 -11.41
N THR A 483 -7.44 22.49 -11.61
CA THR A 483 -7.78 21.37 -10.71
C THR A 483 -7.00 20.12 -11.09
N SER A 484 -6.88 19.16 -10.15
CA SER A 484 -6.31 17.84 -10.44
C SER A 484 -7.04 17.16 -11.59
N GLU A 485 -8.38 17.29 -11.67
CA GLU A 485 -9.20 16.72 -12.73
C GLU A 485 -8.87 17.30 -14.12
N ASN A 486 -8.60 18.59 -14.21
CA ASN A 486 -8.18 19.21 -15.48
C ASN A 486 -6.85 18.65 -15.96
N VAL A 487 -5.88 18.49 -15.05
CA VAL A 487 -4.55 17.93 -15.37
C VAL A 487 -4.65 16.45 -15.72
N ASP A 488 -5.45 15.68 -14.99
CA ASP A 488 -5.67 14.26 -15.27
C ASP A 488 -6.33 14.07 -16.65
N THR A 489 -7.34 14.88 -16.99
CA THR A 489 -7.99 14.85 -18.30
C THR A 489 -7.01 15.18 -19.42
N PHE A 490 -6.16 16.19 -19.23
CA PHE A 490 -5.11 16.55 -20.18
C PHE A 490 -4.11 15.38 -20.38
N MET A 491 -3.65 14.77 -19.29
CA MET A 491 -2.74 13.63 -19.32
C MET A 491 -3.34 12.43 -20.06
N GLN A 492 -4.61 12.11 -19.83
CA GLN A 492 -5.33 11.05 -20.54
C GLN A 492 -5.48 11.30 -22.04
N GLY A 493 -5.42 12.56 -22.46
CA GLY A 493 -5.45 12.96 -23.87
C GLY A 493 -4.13 12.76 -24.62
N ILE A 494 -3.00 12.49 -23.92
CA ILE A 494 -1.68 12.30 -24.53
C ILE A 494 -1.54 10.87 -25.07
N SER A 495 -1.18 10.75 -26.35
CA SER A 495 -0.96 9.44 -26.98
C SER A 495 0.46 8.97 -26.71
N THR A 496 0.61 7.86 -25.97
CA THR A 496 1.92 7.25 -25.69
C THR A 496 2.04 5.88 -26.35
N VAL A 497 3.25 5.33 -26.44
CA VAL A 497 3.48 3.94 -26.93
C VAL A 497 2.60 2.95 -26.17
N SER A 498 2.34 3.23 -24.90
CA SER A 498 1.50 2.36 -24.07
C SER A 498 0.02 2.44 -24.46
N SER A 499 -0.51 3.63 -24.80
CA SER A 499 -1.89 3.73 -25.32
C SER A 499 -2.03 3.03 -26.69
N GLU A 500 -0.98 3.13 -27.54
CA GLU A 500 -0.92 2.41 -28.81
C GLU A 500 -0.87 0.88 -28.61
N PHE A 501 -0.13 0.42 -27.60
CA PHE A 501 -0.07 -1.01 -27.26
C PHE A 501 -1.46 -1.57 -26.97
N ASN A 502 -2.28 -0.85 -26.21
CA ASN A 502 -3.62 -1.32 -25.88
C ASN A 502 -4.57 -1.29 -27.07
N ASP A 503 -4.53 -0.22 -27.87
CA ASP A 503 -5.31 -0.14 -29.10
C ASP A 503 -4.91 -1.30 -30.05
N ASP A 504 -3.64 -1.58 -30.22
CA ASP A 504 -3.14 -2.69 -31.05
C ASP A 504 -3.44 -4.07 -30.41
N PHE A 505 -3.41 -4.19 -29.07
CA PHE A 505 -3.80 -5.41 -28.38
C PHE A 505 -5.30 -5.70 -28.52
N GLU A 506 -6.16 -4.67 -28.43
CA GLU A 506 -7.61 -4.78 -28.67
C GLU A 506 -7.86 -5.24 -30.12
N ARG A 507 -7.21 -4.59 -31.09
CA ARG A 507 -7.29 -4.97 -32.52
C ARG A 507 -6.79 -6.40 -32.77
N PHE A 508 -5.73 -6.82 -32.07
CA PHE A 508 -5.25 -8.20 -32.13
C PHE A 508 -6.29 -9.17 -31.53
N SER A 509 -6.91 -8.81 -30.43
CA SER A 509 -7.95 -9.62 -29.76
C SER A 509 -9.20 -9.77 -30.63
N GLU A 510 -9.53 -8.76 -31.44
CA GLU A 510 -10.63 -8.77 -32.41
C GLU A 510 -10.26 -9.43 -33.73
N GLY A 511 -9.00 -9.86 -33.91
CA GLY A 511 -8.50 -10.46 -35.15
C GLY A 511 -8.29 -9.46 -36.30
N LEU A 512 -8.23 -8.16 -36.00
CA LEU A 512 -8.03 -7.08 -36.99
C LEU A 512 -6.56 -6.90 -37.37
N ILE A 513 -5.63 -7.33 -36.52
CA ILE A 513 -4.21 -7.44 -36.83
C ILE A 513 -3.74 -8.87 -36.50
N SER A 514 -2.74 -9.35 -37.25
CA SER A 514 -2.17 -10.69 -37.07
C SER A 514 -1.26 -10.73 -35.82
N ARG A 515 -0.97 -11.97 -35.36
CA ARG A 515 0.01 -12.19 -34.29
C ARG A 515 1.42 -11.74 -34.74
N GLU A 516 1.75 -11.93 -35.99
CA GLU A 516 3.02 -11.53 -36.60
C GLU A 516 3.17 -10.00 -36.55
N GLU A 517 2.12 -9.24 -36.93
CA GLU A 517 2.12 -7.78 -36.87
C GLU A 517 2.24 -7.28 -35.42
N PHE A 518 1.51 -7.88 -34.48
CA PHE A 518 1.58 -7.52 -33.07
C PHE A 518 2.98 -7.82 -32.49
N ASN A 519 3.52 -9.02 -32.75
CA ASN A 519 4.85 -9.43 -32.29
C ASN A 519 5.97 -8.63 -32.93
N PHE A 520 5.85 -8.20 -34.18
CA PHE A 520 6.83 -7.34 -34.83
C PHE A 520 7.03 -6.02 -34.05
N LYS A 521 5.97 -5.45 -33.53
CA LYS A 521 6.02 -4.20 -32.75
C LYS A 521 6.39 -4.43 -31.28
N TYR A 522 5.78 -5.41 -30.64
CA TYR A 522 5.81 -5.60 -29.17
C TYR A 522 6.48 -6.88 -28.68
N GLY A 523 6.86 -7.77 -29.57
CA GLY A 523 7.41 -9.09 -29.24
C GLY A 523 8.68 -9.08 -28.39
N HIS A 524 9.44 -7.98 -28.40
CA HIS A 524 10.66 -7.83 -27.63
C HIS A 524 10.41 -7.59 -26.13
N LEU A 525 9.19 -7.21 -25.72
CA LEU A 525 8.85 -6.92 -24.33
C LEU A 525 8.98 -8.18 -23.47
N ARG A 526 9.26 -7.99 -22.18
CA ARG A 526 9.43 -9.02 -21.13
C ARG A 526 8.90 -8.53 -19.81
N SER A 527 8.44 -9.42 -18.94
CA SER A 527 8.01 -9.11 -17.57
C SER A 527 9.12 -8.58 -16.67
N GLY A 528 10.39 -8.72 -17.04
CA GLY A 528 11.55 -8.12 -16.41
C GLY A 528 12.52 -7.67 -17.49
N THR A 529 12.57 -6.38 -17.77
CA THR A 529 13.31 -5.79 -18.91
C THR A 529 14.78 -6.22 -18.97
N TYR A 530 15.44 -6.40 -17.80
CA TYR A 530 16.85 -6.79 -17.66
C TYR A 530 17.03 -8.29 -17.35
N ASP A 531 15.92 -9.01 -17.10
CA ASP A 531 15.98 -10.39 -16.62
C ASP A 531 15.98 -11.38 -17.80
N ILE A 532 17.12 -12.05 -18.00
CA ILE A 532 17.28 -13.08 -19.04
C ILE A 532 16.33 -14.28 -18.85
N ARG A 533 15.81 -14.49 -17.64
CA ARG A 533 14.90 -15.60 -17.31
C ARG A 533 13.47 -15.35 -17.79
N SER A 534 13.09 -14.06 -17.89
CA SER A 534 11.77 -13.66 -18.38
C SER A 534 11.66 -13.92 -19.87
N ASP A 535 10.59 -14.57 -20.28
CA ASP A 535 10.33 -14.81 -21.70
C ASP A 535 9.84 -13.54 -22.39
N ARG A 536 10.16 -13.43 -23.69
CA ARG A 536 9.66 -12.37 -24.57
C ARG A 536 8.19 -12.61 -24.87
N TYR A 537 7.46 -11.54 -25.17
CA TYR A 537 6.04 -11.63 -25.55
C TYR A 537 5.81 -12.49 -26.80
N ASP A 538 6.75 -12.49 -27.78
CA ASP A 538 6.66 -13.34 -28.95
C ASP A 538 6.81 -14.85 -28.64
N ALA A 539 7.50 -15.19 -27.54
CA ALA A 539 7.63 -16.56 -27.03
C ALA A 539 6.47 -16.99 -26.11
N MET A 540 5.71 -16.03 -25.57
CA MET A 540 4.58 -16.31 -24.68
C MET A 540 3.34 -16.75 -25.47
N ASN A 541 2.57 -17.68 -24.90
CA ASN A 541 1.29 -18.13 -25.50
C ASN A 541 0.15 -17.17 -25.10
N PHE A 542 0.24 -15.89 -25.55
CA PHE A 542 -0.84 -14.94 -25.36
C PHE A 542 -2.09 -15.43 -26.13
N ARG A 543 -3.15 -15.79 -25.39
CA ARG A 543 -4.50 -15.93 -25.91
C ARG A 543 -5.31 -14.75 -25.41
N PRO A 544 -5.55 -13.73 -26.23
CA PRO A 544 -6.42 -12.64 -25.85
C PRO A 544 -7.83 -13.17 -25.57
N ALA A 545 -8.36 -12.86 -24.39
CA ALA A 545 -9.78 -13.04 -24.15
C ALA A 545 -10.51 -11.88 -24.84
N PRO A 546 -11.61 -12.10 -25.58
CA PRO A 546 -12.35 -11.02 -26.22
C PRO A 546 -12.84 -10.04 -25.13
N SER A 547 -12.50 -8.78 -25.28
CA SER A 547 -13.00 -7.70 -24.41
C SER A 547 -14.53 -7.65 -24.54
N ARG A 548 -15.27 -7.88 -23.42
CA ARG A 548 -16.73 -7.79 -23.38
C ARG A 548 -17.24 -6.36 -23.22
N ILE A 549 -16.37 -5.39 -23.04
CA ILE A 549 -16.74 -3.99 -22.78
C ILE A 549 -16.28 -3.14 -23.96
N LYS A 550 -17.18 -2.83 -24.86
CA LYS A 550 -17.00 -1.69 -25.78
C LYS A 550 -17.02 -0.43 -24.93
N LYS A 551 -15.85 0.10 -24.62
CA LYS A 551 -15.76 1.49 -24.14
C LYS A 551 -16.04 2.39 -25.34
N ASP A 552 -17.16 3.12 -25.30
CA ASP A 552 -17.33 4.25 -26.20
C ASP A 552 -16.11 5.16 -26.03
N LYS A 553 -15.32 5.31 -27.10
CA LYS A 553 -14.17 6.24 -27.09
C LYS A 553 -14.77 7.65 -26.99
N VAL A 554 -14.93 8.12 -25.76
CA VAL A 554 -15.19 9.54 -25.50
C VAL A 554 -13.96 10.27 -26.04
N LYS A 555 -14.14 11.15 -27.04
CA LYS A 555 -13.10 12.07 -27.47
C LYS A 555 -12.82 13.01 -26.31
N ILE A 556 -11.81 12.66 -25.51
CA ILE A 556 -11.33 13.49 -24.42
C ILE A 556 -10.70 14.73 -25.06
N GLN A 557 -11.17 15.91 -24.66
CA GLN A 557 -10.66 17.18 -25.14
C GLN A 557 -9.20 17.32 -24.66
N LYS A 558 -8.26 17.43 -25.62
CA LYS A 558 -6.81 17.47 -25.34
C LYS A 558 -6.31 18.83 -24.84
N ASP A 559 -7.18 19.85 -24.81
CA ASP A 559 -6.73 21.22 -24.70
C ASP A 559 -6.92 21.75 -23.27
N LEU A 560 -5.81 22.15 -22.66
CA LEU A 560 -5.83 23.03 -21.50
C LEU A 560 -6.33 24.42 -21.96
N ASP A 561 -7.00 25.15 -21.08
CA ASP A 561 -7.36 26.54 -21.35
C ASP A 561 -6.09 27.40 -21.46
N ILE A 562 -5.71 27.72 -22.69
CA ILE A 562 -4.48 28.47 -22.98
C ILE A 562 -4.47 29.86 -22.30
N SER A 563 -5.64 30.45 -22.05
CA SER A 563 -5.72 31.76 -21.38
C SER A 563 -5.26 31.67 -19.91
N ILE A 564 -5.64 30.61 -19.21
CA ILE A 564 -5.20 30.34 -17.83
C ILE A 564 -3.70 30.04 -17.81
N LEU A 565 -3.21 29.24 -18.77
CA LEU A 565 -1.78 28.97 -18.89
C LEU A 565 -0.98 30.25 -19.19
N THR A 566 -1.48 31.12 -20.05
CA THR A 566 -0.85 32.42 -20.34
C THR A 566 -0.73 33.24 -19.07
N GLN A 567 -1.81 33.37 -18.28
CA GLN A 567 -1.79 34.06 -17.00
C GLN A 567 -0.75 33.46 -16.03
N ALA A 568 -0.68 32.12 -15.89
CA ALA A 568 0.29 31.44 -15.02
C ALA A 568 1.75 31.74 -15.43
N LEU A 569 2.03 31.78 -16.74
CA LEU A 569 3.35 32.11 -17.27
C LEU A 569 3.73 33.59 -17.06
N GLU A 570 2.77 34.49 -17.20
CA GLU A 570 2.94 35.92 -16.93
C GLU A 570 3.18 36.21 -15.45
N ASP A 571 2.38 35.62 -14.56
CA ASP A 571 2.51 35.74 -13.09
C ASP A 571 3.88 35.29 -12.59
N THR A 572 4.45 34.24 -13.20
CA THR A 572 5.78 33.71 -12.86
C THR A 572 6.90 34.33 -13.72
N GLN A 573 6.58 35.28 -14.59
CA GLN A 573 7.54 35.92 -15.51
C GLN A 573 8.34 34.93 -16.35
N LEU A 574 7.71 33.82 -16.76
CA LEU A 574 8.30 32.84 -17.67
C LEU A 574 8.11 33.33 -19.11
N ASP A 575 9.20 33.72 -19.75
CA ASP A 575 9.21 34.20 -21.13
C ASP A 575 9.16 33.01 -22.12
N VAL A 576 8.03 32.31 -22.12
CA VAL A 576 7.71 31.20 -23.02
C VAL A 576 6.26 31.34 -23.48
N PRO A 577 5.97 31.28 -24.80
CA PRO A 577 4.60 31.27 -25.30
C PRO A 577 3.80 30.08 -24.76
N ALA A 578 2.54 30.29 -24.34
CA ALA A 578 1.69 29.28 -23.75
C ALA A 578 1.49 28.05 -24.67
N GLU A 579 1.28 28.30 -25.98
CA GLU A 579 1.13 27.23 -26.97
C GLU A 579 2.42 26.36 -27.08
N ARG A 580 3.59 27.00 -26.95
CA ARG A 580 4.87 26.30 -26.99
C ARG A 580 5.05 25.47 -25.71
N MET A 581 4.69 25.99 -24.56
CA MET A 581 4.73 25.26 -23.29
C MET A 581 3.81 24.05 -23.34
N ALA A 582 2.58 24.19 -23.81
CA ALA A 582 1.64 23.06 -23.94
C ALA A 582 2.18 22.00 -24.92
N LYS A 583 2.72 22.39 -26.06
CA LYS A 583 3.36 21.46 -27.01
C LYS A 583 4.57 20.77 -26.41
N PHE A 584 5.38 21.48 -25.63
CA PHE A 584 6.52 20.89 -24.91
C PHE A 584 6.08 19.81 -23.94
N TRP A 585 5.04 20.02 -23.13
CA TRP A 585 4.55 19.02 -22.19
C TRP A 585 4.08 17.76 -22.89
N ILE A 586 3.27 17.90 -23.95
CA ILE A 586 2.78 16.75 -24.73
C ILE A 586 3.97 15.97 -25.30
N SER A 587 4.84 16.66 -26.02
CA SER A 587 5.97 16.00 -26.68
C SER A 587 6.95 15.37 -25.70
N ALA A 588 7.26 16.04 -24.59
CA ALA A 588 8.18 15.50 -23.60
C ALA A 588 7.66 14.18 -22.96
N ILE A 589 6.36 14.10 -22.69
CA ILE A 589 5.72 12.91 -22.12
C ILE A 589 5.69 11.77 -23.13
N GLU A 590 5.27 12.06 -24.38
CA GLU A 590 5.23 11.08 -25.48
C GLU A 590 6.64 10.51 -25.76
N GLN A 591 7.63 11.40 -25.90
CA GLN A 591 8.98 10.99 -26.30
C GLN A 591 9.73 10.21 -25.23
N ARG A 592 9.50 10.48 -23.94
CA ARG A 592 10.08 9.66 -22.87
C ARG A 592 9.74 8.18 -23.04
N GLU A 593 8.46 7.87 -23.25
CA GLU A 593 8.00 6.48 -23.39
C GLU A 593 8.48 5.87 -24.71
N TYR A 594 8.47 6.64 -25.81
CA TYR A 594 8.96 6.20 -27.11
C TYR A 594 10.45 5.82 -27.07
N PHE A 595 11.33 6.69 -26.53
CA PHE A 595 12.76 6.41 -26.43
C PHE A 595 13.07 5.23 -25.52
N LYS A 596 12.35 5.11 -24.41
CA LYS A 596 12.46 3.94 -23.52
C LYS A 596 12.11 2.66 -24.27
N PHE A 597 11.01 2.65 -24.96
CA PHE A 597 10.54 1.50 -25.74
C PHE A 597 11.55 1.09 -26.83
N GLU A 598 12.09 2.05 -27.56
CA GLU A 598 13.00 1.76 -28.68
C GLU A 598 14.38 1.25 -28.21
N PHE A 599 15.00 1.88 -27.19
CA PHE A 599 16.32 1.40 -26.77
C PHE A 599 16.24 0.02 -26.09
N THR A 600 15.13 -0.29 -25.42
CA THR A 600 14.95 -1.60 -24.79
C THR A 600 14.81 -2.75 -25.78
N LYS A 601 14.45 -2.50 -27.02
CA LYS A 601 14.55 -3.50 -28.11
C LYS A 601 15.98 -4.02 -28.27
N SER A 602 16.95 -3.11 -28.22
CA SER A 602 18.38 -3.47 -28.32
C SER A 602 18.87 -4.21 -27.09
N LEU A 603 18.42 -3.86 -25.90
CA LEU A 603 18.69 -4.62 -24.69
C LEU A 603 18.09 -6.04 -24.75
N SER A 604 16.85 -6.16 -25.20
CA SER A 604 16.22 -7.47 -25.42
C SER A 604 17.03 -8.33 -26.39
N MET A 605 17.59 -7.74 -27.44
CA MET A 605 18.48 -8.41 -28.38
C MET A 605 19.78 -8.91 -27.72
N VAL A 606 20.39 -8.10 -26.86
CA VAL A 606 21.58 -8.53 -26.08
C VAL A 606 21.26 -9.78 -25.28
N LEU A 607 20.10 -9.82 -24.59
CA LEU A 607 19.69 -11.00 -23.82
C LEU A 607 19.48 -12.24 -24.70
N GLU A 608 18.94 -12.10 -25.92
CA GLU A 608 18.81 -13.21 -26.86
C GLU A 608 20.16 -13.71 -27.38
N LEU A 609 21.11 -12.82 -27.64
CA LEU A 609 22.47 -13.21 -27.99
C LEU A 609 23.15 -14.00 -26.86
N ILE A 610 22.97 -13.57 -25.61
CA ILE A 610 23.46 -14.30 -24.43
C ILE A 610 22.77 -15.67 -24.30
N ARG A 611 21.46 -15.79 -24.57
CA ARG A 611 20.75 -17.09 -24.61
C ARG A 611 21.31 -17.99 -25.69
N LYS A 612 21.55 -17.45 -26.88
CA LYS A 612 22.19 -18.20 -28.00
C LYS A 612 23.58 -18.70 -27.62
N LEU A 613 24.41 -17.86 -27.03
CA LEU A 613 25.72 -18.23 -26.52
C LEU A 613 25.64 -19.34 -25.46
N GLY A 614 24.67 -19.27 -24.56
CA GLY A 614 24.40 -20.32 -23.58
C GLY A 614 24.00 -21.65 -24.21
N SER A 615 23.23 -21.60 -25.28
CA SER A 615 22.87 -22.83 -26.05
C SER A 615 24.11 -23.50 -26.69
N ILE A 616 25.02 -22.71 -27.25
CA ILE A 616 26.28 -23.23 -27.86
C ILE A 616 27.20 -23.83 -26.78
N LEU A 617 27.30 -23.16 -25.61
CA LEU A 617 28.12 -23.61 -24.49
C LEU A 617 27.40 -24.62 -23.58
N GLU A 618 26.15 -24.99 -23.87
CA GLU A 618 25.31 -25.85 -23.03
C GLU A 618 25.23 -25.35 -21.60
N ILE A 619 25.05 -24.04 -21.40
CA ILE A 619 24.82 -23.39 -20.11
C ILE A 619 23.35 -22.97 -20.05
N ARG A 620 22.66 -23.40 -18.99
CA ARG A 620 21.22 -23.11 -18.83
C ARG A 620 20.97 -21.61 -18.63
N THR A 621 19.88 -21.07 -19.14
CA THR A 621 19.47 -19.66 -18.97
C THR A 621 19.47 -19.21 -17.50
N MET A 622 19.02 -20.09 -16.58
CA MET A 622 19.07 -19.83 -15.13
C MET A 622 20.49 -19.62 -14.60
N ASP A 623 21.47 -20.27 -15.21
CA ASP A 623 22.88 -20.14 -14.82
C ASP A 623 23.52 -18.91 -15.47
N LEU A 624 23.16 -18.58 -16.73
CA LEU A 624 23.61 -17.37 -17.43
C LEU A 624 23.29 -16.07 -16.67
N SER A 625 22.19 -16.03 -15.94
CA SER A 625 21.81 -14.87 -15.14
C SER A 625 22.83 -14.51 -14.01
N TRP A 626 23.79 -15.39 -13.75
CA TRP A 626 24.88 -15.15 -12.80
C TRP A 626 26.19 -14.67 -13.46
N LEU A 627 26.26 -14.58 -14.79
CA LEU A 627 27.34 -13.88 -15.49
C LEU A 627 27.17 -12.36 -15.29
N CYS A 628 28.19 -11.60 -15.58
CA CYS A 628 28.13 -10.15 -15.66
C CYS A 628 28.75 -9.65 -16.96
N VAL A 629 28.49 -8.40 -17.32
CA VAL A 629 29.00 -7.80 -18.56
C VAL A 629 30.52 -7.89 -18.67
N ASP A 630 31.25 -7.76 -17.54
CA ASP A 630 32.70 -7.84 -17.52
C ASP A 630 33.22 -9.23 -17.86
N ASP A 631 32.46 -10.31 -17.67
CA ASP A 631 32.86 -11.66 -18.10
C ASP A 631 32.95 -11.75 -19.62
N PHE A 632 32.11 -11.01 -20.36
CA PHE A 632 32.19 -10.90 -21.83
C PHE A 632 33.33 -9.99 -22.26
N LYS A 633 33.61 -8.89 -21.54
CA LYS A 633 34.74 -7.99 -21.83
C LYS A 633 36.10 -8.65 -21.62
N LEU A 634 36.20 -9.57 -20.67
CA LEU A 634 37.42 -10.33 -20.38
C LEU A 634 37.60 -11.58 -21.24
N TYR A 635 36.70 -11.82 -22.21
CA TYR A 635 36.83 -12.92 -23.15
C TYR A 635 37.98 -12.67 -24.10
N GLU A 636 38.86 -13.68 -24.27
CA GLU A 636 39.93 -13.67 -25.23
C GLU A 636 39.52 -14.48 -26.48
N SER A 637 39.56 -13.84 -27.64
CA SER A 637 39.23 -14.47 -28.92
C SER A 637 40.05 -15.74 -29.19
N GLY A 638 39.33 -16.80 -29.64
CA GLY A 638 39.93 -18.11 -29.85
C GLY A 638 40.07 -18.98 -28.61
N CYS A 639 39.50 -18.58 -27.46
CA CYS A 639 39.41 -19.43 -26.28
C CYS A 639 38.63 -20.70 -26.57
N ASP A 640 39.16 -21.84 -26.14
CA ASP A 640 38.46 -23.13 -26.29
C ASP A 640 37.11 -23.11 -25.53
N PRO A 641 36.01 -23.48 -26.20
CA PRO A 641 34.65 -23.42 -25.62
C PRO A 641 34.51 -24.18 -24.31
N GLU A 642 35.14 -25.35 -24.16
CA GLU A 642 35.11 -26.14 -22.92
C GLU A 642 35.84 -25.45 -21.77
N ASN A 643 36.93 -24.76 -22.03
CA ASN A 643 37.64 -23.99 -21.00
C ASN A 643 36.85 -22.75 -20.59
N LEU A 644 36.22 -22.07 -21.54
CA LEU A 644 35.32 -20.94 -21.27
C LEU A 644 34.15 -21.37 -20.39
N LYS A 645 33.46 -22.47 -20.75
CA LYS A 645 32.38 -23.05 -19.96
C LYS A 645 32.81 -23.36 -18.53
N LYS A 646 33.97 -24.02 -18.35
CA LYS A 646 34.50 -24.34 -17.01
C LYS A 646 34.80 -23.11 -16.19
N LEU A 647 35.37 -22.05 -16.80
CA LEU A 647 35.63 -20.77 -16.13
C LEU A 647 34.31 -20.12 -15.68
N TRP A 648 33.38 -19.98 -16.60
CA TRP A 648 32.09 -19.35 -16.32
C TRP A 648 31.28 -20.12 -15.25
N MET A 649 31.26 -21.46 -15.28
CA MET A 649 30.61 -22.25 -14.25
C MET A 649 31.20 -22.05 -12.84
N LYS A 650 32.52 -21.80 -12.73
CA LYS A 650 33.15 -21.43 -11.46
C LYS A 650 32.68 -20.06 -10.98
N LEU A 651 32.65 -19.06 -11.87
CA LEU A 651 32.16 -17.71 -11.57
C LEU A 651 30.68 -17.73 -11.14
N ILE A 652 29.85 -18.43 -11.87
CA ILE A 652 28.42 -18.63 -11.58
C ILE A 652 28.24 -19.22 -10.18
N THR A 653 28.96 -20.32 -9.89
CA THR A 653 28.88 -21.00 -8.57
C THR A 653 29.29 -20.07 -7.42
N LYS A 654 30.38 -19.32 -7.60
CA LYS A 654 30.86 -18.34 -6.61
C LYS A 654 29.83 -17.23 -6.35
N ARG A 655 29.29 -16.62 -7.42
CA ARG A 655 28.32 -15.52 -7.31
C ARG A 655 27.00 -15.98 -6.72
N ARG A 656 26.52 -17.17 -7.10
CA ARG A 656 25.30 -17.77 -6.52
C ARG A 656 25.42 -17.96 -5.00
N ARG A 657 26.56 -18.47 -4.54
CA ARG A 657 26.83 -18.63 -3.10
C ARG A 657 26.85 -17.27 -2.38
N LEU A 658 27.61 -16.30 -2.90
CA LEU A 658 27.70 -14.96 -2.31
C LEU A 658 26.33 -14.27 -2.25
N ASN A 659 25.52 -14.41 -3.30
CA ASN A 659 24.16 -13.88 -3.32
C ASN A 659 23.28 -14.55 -2.26
N HIS A 660 23.33 -15.88 -2.16
CA HIS A 660 22.57 -16.62 -1.15
C HIS A 660 22.90 -16.15 0.27
N ASP A 661 24.20 -16.03 0.60
CA ASP A 661 24.66 -15.61 1.92
C ASP A 661 24.26 -14.14 2.21
N SER A 662 24.31 -13.27 1.19
CA SER A 662 23.97 -11.85 1.34
C SER A 662 22.44 -11.59 1.47
N ARG A 663 21.59 -12.44 0.88
CA ARG A 663 20.11 -12.31 0.98
C ARG A 663 19.58 -12.44 2.40
N LEU A 664 20.36 -13.08 3.29
CA LEU A 664 19.99 -13.24 4.69
C LEU A 664 20.20 -11.95 5.51
N ILE A 665 21.03 -11.02 5.00
CA ILE A 665 21.38 -9.79 5.69
C ILE A 665 20.40 -8.70 5.28
N LEU A 666 19.73 -8.11 6.27
CA LEU A 666 18.90 -6.95 6.07
C LEU A 666 19.76 -5.72 5.80
N LEU A 667 19.34 -4.91 4.84
CA LEU A 667 19.94 -3.63 4.52
C LEU A 667 18.84 -2.58 4.40
N PRO A 668 19.02 -1.38 4.96
CA PRO A 668 18.00 -0.34 4.93
C PRO A 668 17.77 0.19 3.51
N GLU A 669 16.71 0.97 3.33
CA GLU A 669 16.43 1.68 2.09
C GLU A 669 17.42 2.83 1.86
N VAL A 670 17.88 3.45 2.95
CA VAL A 670 18.87 4.52 2.93
C VAL A 670 20.06 4.16 3.84
N ILE A 671 21.28 4.20 3.31
CA ILE A 671 22.53 4.02 4.08
C ILE A 671 23.19 5.39 4.24
N LEU A 672 23.28 5.86 5.48
CA LEU A 672 23.94 7.12 5.82
C LEU A 672 25.35 6.91 6.38
N SER A 673 25.61 5.75 6.98
CA SER A 673 26.89 5.37 7.59
C SER A 673 27.00 3.86 7.75
N GLY A 674 28.17 3.35 8.14
CA GLY A 674 28.35 1.92 8.45
C GLY A 674 27.42 1.40 9.57
N ALA A 675 26.98 2.26 10.48
CA ALA A 675 26.02 1.89 11.52
C ALA A 675 24.65 1.53 10.95
N SER A 676 24.27 2.05 9.77
CA SER A 676 23.01 1.72 9.10
C SER A 676 22.89 0.22 8.72
N VAL A 677 24.00 -0.53 8.70
CA VAL A 677 23.99 -1.99 8.48
C VAL A 677 23.66 -2.76 9.77
N ASP A 678 23.81 -2.13 10.92
CA ASP A 678 23.57 -2.74 12.23
C ASP A 678 22.20 -2.37 12.81
N VAL A 679 21.73 -1.16 12.54
CA VAL A 679 20.47 -0.59 13.05
C VAL A 679 19.65 -0.13 11.85
N ILE A 680 18.56 -0.83 11.58
CA ILE A 680 17.79 -0.69 10.35
C ILE A 680 16.39 -0.22 10.73
N PRO A 681 16.08 1.08 10.65
CA PRO A 681 14.73 1.57 10.78
C PRO A 681 13.93 1.18 9.55
N VAL A 682 12.71 0.71 9.78
CA VAL A 682 11.72 0.50 8.71
C VAL A 682 10.85 1.76 8.67
N TYR A 683 10.97 2.51 7.59
CA TYR A 683 10.14 3.69 7.39
C TYR A 683 8.74 3.24 6.97
N GLU A 684 7.71 3.95 7.43
CA GLU A 684 6.37 3.75 6.88
C GLU A 684 6.39 4.29 5.45
N ALA A 685 6.32 3.36 4.52
CA ALA A 685 6.12 3.74 3.13
C ALA A 685 4.81 4.52 3.02
N ARG A 686 4.84 5.62 2.27
CA ARG A 686 3.63 6.36 1.88
C ARG A 686 3.27 5.91 0.47
N PRO A 687 2.39 4.91 0.30
CA PRO A 687 2.01 4.45 -1.02
C PRO A 687 1.52 5.59 -1.88
N ASN A 688 1.87 5.54 -3.16
CA ASN A 688 1.30 6.48 -4.13
C ASN A 688 -0.04 5.91 -4.58
N PHE A 689 -1.13 6.40 -4.00
CA PHE A 689 -2.47 6.00 -4.38
C PHE A 689 -2.85 6.65 -5.70
N ILE A 690 -3.27 5.82 -6.64
CA ILE A 690 -3.66 6.23 -7.99
C ILE A 690 -5.18 6.11 -8.11
N THR A 691 -5.81 7.13 -8.65
CA THR A 691 -7.25 7.36 -8.69
C THR A 691 -7.86 7.72 -7.32
N ALA A 692 -9.11 8.18 -7.30
CA ALA A 692 -9.85 8.48 -6.07
C ALA A 692 -11.00 7.48 -5.86
N LYS A 693 -10.76 6.20 -6.14
CA LYS A 693 -11.77 5.13 -6.05
C LYS A 693 -11.49 4.19 -4.90
N THR A 694 -12.54 3.56 -4.40
CA THR A 694 -12.46 2.41 -3.50
C THR A 694 -12.73 1.13 -4.28
N VAL A 695 -11.98 0.08 -4.02
CA VAL A 695 -12.13 -1.23 -4.65
C VAL A 695 -11.95 -2.33 -3.63
N GLU A 696 -12.73 -3.39 -3.78
CA GLU A 696 -12.58 -4.63 -3.01
C GLU A 696 -12.41 -5.81 -3.96
N GLY A 697 -11.60 -6.77 -3.59
CA GLY A 697 -11.42 -7.95 -4.42
C GLY A 697 -10.50 -9.00 -3.81
N GLU A 698 -10.52 -10.17 -4.44
CA GLU A 698 -9.61 -11.26 -4.20
C GLU A 698 -8.19 -10.85 -4.58
N VAL A 699 -7.21 -11.22 -3.77
CA VAL A 699 -5.79 -10.90 -3.94
C VAL A 699 -5.11 -11.99 -4.75
N VAL A 700 -4.31 -11.60 -5.74
CA VAL A 700 -3.45 -12.53 -6.49
C VAL A 700 -2.01 -12.04 -6.44
N LEU A 701 -1.13 -12.88 -5.91
CA LEU A 701 0.31 -12.69 -5.91
C LEU A 701 0.90 -13.23 -7.22
N LEU A 702 1.04 -12.38 -8.22
CA LEU A 702 1.40 -12.81 -9.56
C LEU A 702 2.81 -13.42 -9.67
N ASP A 703 3.73 -13.07 -8.78
CA ASP A 703 5.07 -13.67 -8.71
C ASP A 703 5.05 -15.11 -8.18
N GLU A 704 4.08 -15.46 -7.34
CA GLU A 704 3.91 -16.79 -6.77
C GLU A 704 3.03 -17.66 -7.67
N GLU A 705 2.04 -17.04 -8.33
CA GLU A 705 1.08 -17.68 -9.23
C GLU A 705 1.06 -17.01 -10.62
N PRO A 706 2.12 -17.18 -11.44
CA PRO A 706 2.25 -16.50 -12.74
C PRO A 706 1.14 -16.83 -13.76
N ASP A 707 0.52 -17.99 -13.64
CA ASP A 707 -0.55 -18.48 -14.54
C ASP A 707 -1.97 -18.25 -13.99
N ALA A 708 -2.12 -17.55 -12.84
CA ALA A 708 -3.42 -17.31 -12.21
C ALA A 708 -4.34 -16.48 -13.12
N ASP A 709 -5.65 -16.75 -13.06
CA ASP A 709 -6.64 -15.84 -13.64
C ASP A 709 -6.78 -14.60 -12.76
N ILE A 710 -6.37 -13.46 -13.31
CA ILE A 710 -6.38 -12.16 -12.63
C ILE A 710 -7.62 -11.32 -12.95
N THR A 711 -8.55 -11.84 -13.75
CA THR A 711 -9.75 -11.10 -14.17
C THR A 711 -10.65 -10.78 -12.97
N GLY A 712 -10.94 -9.51 -12.78
CA GLY A 712 -11.79 -9.04 -11.68
C GLY A 712 -11.13 -9.11 -10.30
N LYS A 713 -9.80 -9.28 -10.22
CA LYS A 713 -9.05 -9.40 -8.96
C LYS A 713 -8.13 -8.21 -8.72
N ILE A 714 -7.60 -8.11 -7.50
CA ILE A 714 -6.55 -7.16 -7.13
C ILE A 714 -5.21 -7.85 -7.29
N VAL A 715 -4.41 -7.34 -8.21
CA VAL A 715 -3.11 -7.93 -8.59
C VAL A 715 -2.00 -7.31 -7.77
N VAL A 716 -1.20 -8.15 -7.15
CA VAL A 716 -0.06 -7.75 -6.31
C VAL A 716 1.24 -8.23 -6.97
N VAL A 717 2.17 -7.30 -7.19
CA VAL A 717 3.49 -7.59 -7.75
C VAL A 717 4.58 -6.86 -6.97
N PRO A 718 5.82 -7.39 -6.92
CA PRO A 718 6.88 -6.72 -6.17
C PRO A 718 7.40 -5.44 -6.85
N LYS A 719 7.22 -5.29 -8.17
CA LYS A 719 7.83 -4.19 -8.94
C LYS A 719 6.83 -3.58 -9.90
N ALA A 720 6.93 -2.26 -10.08
CA ALA A 720 6.17 -1.53 -11.11
C ALA A 720 6.84 -1.60 -12.50
N ASP A 721 7.26 -2.78 -12.94
CA ASP A 721 7.99 -2.99 -14.21
C ASP A 721 7.03 -2.90 -15.42
N PRO A 722 7.44 -2.22 -16.50
CA PRO A 722 6.66 -2.15 -17.74
C PRO A 722 6.30 -3.50 -18.36
N GLY A 723 7.06 -4.55 -18.07
CA GLY A 723 6.77 -5.90 -18.54
C GLY A 723 5.47 -6.51 -18.04
N TYR A 724 4.82 -5.88 -17.06
CA TYR A 724 3.47 -6.24 -16.61
C TYR A 724 2.35 -5.52 -17.38
N GLU A 725 2.63 -4.83 -18.50
CA GLU A 725 1.61 -4.15 -19.33
C GLU A 725 0.41 -5.04 -19.67
N TRP A 726 0.62 -6.31 -19.91
CA TRP A 726 -0.42 -7.28 -20.26
C TRP A 726 -1.50 -7.43 -19.18
N ILE A 727 -1.20 -7.08 -17.91
CA ILE A 727 -2.17 -7.12 -16.80
C ILE A 727 -3.38 -6.25 -17.09
N PHE A 728 -3.16 -5.08 -17.69
CA PHE A 728 -4.23 -4.13 -18.02
C PHE A 728 -5.18 -4.64 -19.10
N THR A 729 -4.80 -5.68 -19.84
CA THR A 729 -5.66 -6.33 -20.82
C THR A 729 -6.66 -7.30 -20.19
N LYS A 730 -6.54 -7.60 -18.87
CA LYS A 730 -7.32 -8.62 -18.15
C LYS A 730 -8.43 -8.07 -17.27
N ASN A 731 -8.78 -6.79 -17.38
CA ASN A 731 -9.84 -6.17 -16.59
C ASN A 731 -9.68 -6.41 -15.07
N ILE A 732 -8.50 -6.12 -14.53
CA ILE A 732 -8.22 -6.21 -13.10
C ILE A 732 -9.02 -5.16 -12.32
N LYS A 733 -9.36 -5.44 -11.06
CA LYS A 733 -10.04 -4.49 -10.16
C LYS A 733 -9.11 -3.46 -9.54
N GLY A 734 -7.90 -3.88 -9.20
CA GLY A 734 -6.91 -3.03 -8.54
C GLY A 734 -5.49 -3.54 -8.73
N PHE A 735 -4.51 -2.70 -8.40
CA PHE A 735 -3.10 -3.02 -8.58
C PHE A 735 -2.26 -2.54 -7.40
N ILE A 736 -1.41 -3.40 -6.87
CA ILE A 736 -0.55 -3.08 -5.72
C ILE A 736 0.89 -3.47 -6.03
N THR A 737 1.84 -2.57 -5.71
CA THR A 737 3.27 -2.88 -5.85
C THR A 737 4.05 -2.61 -4.57
N LYS A 738 5.08 -3.43 -4.31
CA LYS A 738 6.02 -3.21 -3.23
C LYS A 738 6.92 -2.01 -3.50
N TYR A 739 7.50 -1.94 -4.70
CA TYR A 739 8.39 -0.87 -5.15
C TYR A 739 7.78 -0.15 -6.35
N GLY A 740 8.00 1.15 -6.41
CA GLY A 740 7.55 2.02 -7.49
C GLY A 740 7.22 3.42 -7.00
N GLY A 741 7.49 4.42 -7.82
CA GLY A 741 7.15 5.81 -7.51
C GLY A 741 5.86 6.27 -8.19
N ALA A 742 5.35 7.44 -7.80
CA ALA A 742 4.19 8.09 -8.43
C ALA A 742 4.38 8.37 -9.93
N ALA A 743 5.64 8.42 -10.39
CA ALA A 743 6.01 8.59 -11.78
C ALA A 743 6.42 7.29 -12.47
N SER A 744 6.24 6.13 -11.82
CA SER A 744 6.52 4.83 -12.42
C SER A 744 5.61 4.56 -13.61
N HIS A 745 6.06 3.70 -14.51
CA HIS A 745 5.29 3.33 -15.69
C HIS A 745 3.90 2.77 -15.31
N MET A 746 3.86 1.86 -14.34
CA MET A 746 2.61 1.23 -13.91
C MET A 746 1.67 2.22 -13.19
N ALA A 747 2.21 3.20 -12.44
CA ALA A 747 1.40 4.26 -11.83
C ALA A 747 0.68 5.10 -12.90
N ILE A 748 1.40 5.47 -13.95
CA ILE A 748 0.84 6.21 -15.09
C ILE A 748 -0.25 5.37 -15.76
N ARG A 749 0.00 4.08 -15.96
CA ARG A 749 -0.97 3.17 -16.60
C ARG A 749 -2.25 2.99 -15.76
N CYS A 750 -2.11 2.84 -14.45
CA CYS A 750 -3.27 2.76 -13.57
C CYS A 750 -4.12 4.05 -13.64
N ALA A 751 -3.47 5.22 -13.73
CA ALA A 751 -4.18 6.49 -13.93
C ALA A 751 -4.90 6.55 -15.28
N GLU A 752 -4.24 6.18 -16.38
CA GLU A 752 -4.81 6.17 -17.74
C GLU A 752 -6.02 5.23 -17.86
N PHE A 753 -5.95 4.04 -17.24
CA PHE A 753 -7.08 3.09 -17.23
C PHE A 753 -8.09 3.33 -16.13
N ASN A 754 -7.87 4.32 -15.28
CA ASN A 754 -8.70 4.61 -14.13
C ASN A 754 -8.86 3.39 -13.19
N ILE A 755 -7.75 2.62 -13.04
CA ILE A 755 -7.65 1.47 -12.16
C ILE A 755 -7.11 1.92 -10.81
N PRO A 756 -7.83 1.65 -9.70
CA PRO A 756 -7.32 1.92 -8.37
C PRO A 756 -5.99 1.21 -8.12
N ALA A 757 -4.99 1.93 -7.63
CA ALA A 757 -3.70 1.32 -7.36
C ALA A 757 -3.00 1.94 -6.15
N ALA A 758 -2.17 1.12 -5.47
CA ALA A 758 -1.26 1.54 -4.43
C ALA A 758 0.17 1.16 -4.86
N ILE A 759 0.93 2.16 -5.28
CA ILE A 759 2.26 1.98 -5.87
C ILE A 759 3.32 2.34 -4.85
N GLY A 760 4.30 1.42 -4.65
CA GLY A 760 5.39 1.64 -3.71
C GLY A 760 4.95 1.49 -2.25
N CYS A 761 4.23 0.43 -1.94
CA CYS A 761 3.71 0.16 -0.59
C CYS A 761 4.81 -0.14 0.44
N GLY A 762 6.06 -0.36 0.01
CA GLY A 762 7.13 -0.78 0.90
C GLY A 762 6.96 -2.20 1.42
N GLU A 763 7.92 -2.64 2.22
CA GLU A 763 7.97 -4.03 2.68
C GLU A 763 6.83 -4.39 3.63
N LYS A 764 6.54 -3.53 4.60
CA LYS A 764 5.54 -3.79 5.65
C LYS A 764 4.12 -3.98 5.08
N ILE A 765 3.65 -3.03 4.28
CA ILE A 765 2.31 -3.08 3.68
C ILE A 765 2.23 -4.23 2.68
N TYR A 766 3.24 -4.39 1.83
CA TYR A 766 3.29 -5.48 0.85
C TYR A 766 3.23 -6.86 1.51
N ASP A 767 4.02 -7.10 2.55
CA ASP A 767 4.02 -8.37 3.29
C ASP A 767 2.68 -8.64 3.98
N THR A 768 2.02 -7.58 4.47
CA THR A 768 0.68 -7.71 5.06
C THR A 768 -0.35 -8.08 3.99
N VAL A 769 -0.39 -7.33 2.88
CA VAL A 769 -1.30 -7.58 1.75
C VAL A 769 -1.09 -8.96 1.15
N SER A 770 0.17 -9.42 1.09
CA SER A 770 0.50 -10.76 0.56
C SER A 770 -0.02 -11.93 1.40
N GLN A 771 -0.55 -11.68 2.59
CA GLN A 771 -1.14 -12.69 3.47
C GLN A 771 -2.68 -12.66 3.44
N LEU A 772 -3.27 -11.72 2.71
CA LEU A 772 -4.71 -11.56 2.61
C LEU A 772 -5.24 -12.30 1.38
N ASP A 773 -6.33 -13.03 1.54
CA ASP A 773 -7.07 -13.62 0.43
C ASP A 773 -7.98 -12.60 -0.25
N TYR A 774 -8.45 -11.61 0.50
CA TYR A 774 -9.37 -10.58 0.05
C TYR A 774 -9.08 -9.24 0.73
N LEU A 775 -9.07 -8.13 -0.03
CA LEU A 775 -8.78 -6.80 0.54
C LEU A 775 -9.70 -5.72 0.01
N GLU A 776 -9.82 -4.65 0.80
CA GLU A 776 -10.38 -3.36 0.39
C GLU A 776 -9.25 -2.33 0.29
N MET A 777 -9.19 -1.63 -0.86
CA MET A 777 -8.26 -0.52 -1.11
C MET A 777 -9.04 0.75 -1.40
N ASP A 778 -8.97 1.71 -0.48
CA ASP A 778 -9.55 3.04 -0.61
C ASP A 778 -8.47 4.05 -1.01
N CYS A 779 -8.34 4.27 -2.32
CA CYS A 779 -7.35 5.19 -2.86
C CYS A 779 -7.67 6.66 -2.56
N ARG A 780 -8.92 7.02 -2.26
CA ARG A 780 -9.32 8.38 -1.89
C ARG A 780 -8.77 8.79 -0.52
N ASN A 781 -8.89 7.88 0.44
CA ASN A 781 -8.46 8.10 1.82
C ASN A 781 -7.08 7.53 2.13
N GLY A 782 -6.43 6.87 1.14
CA GLY A 782 -5.10 6.30 1.30
C GLY A 782 -5.07 5.10 2.24
N LEU A 783 -6.08 4.23 2.21
CA LEU A 783 -6.22 3.11 3.13
C LEU A 783 -6.23 1.77 2.38
N ILE A 784 -5.53 0.78 2.95
CA ILE A 784 -5.60 -0.63 2.56
C ILE A 784 -5.92 -1.41 3.82
N LYS A 785 -6.96 -2.23 3.77
CA LYS A 785 -7.38 -3.07 4.89
C LYS A 785 -7.82 -4.45 4.40
N GLU A 786 -7.87 -5.41 5.31
CA GLU A 786 -8.48 -6.70 5.06
C GLU A 786 -9.93 -6.51 4.64
N GLY A 787 -10.31 -7.09 3.51
CA GLY A 787 -11.69 -7.11 3.02
C GLY A 787 -12.38 -8.37 3.51
N ILE A 788 -13.70 -8.36 3.52
CA ILE A 788 -14.50 -9.53 3.90
C ILE A 788 -15.07 -10.14 2.64
N GLN A 789 -14.66 -11.36 2.31
CA GLN A 789 -15.27 -12.13 1.24
C GLN A 789 -16.54 -12.80 1.78
N TYR A 790 -17.70 -12.22 1.48
CA TYR A 790 -18.98 -12.82 1.81
C TYR A 790 -19.28 -13.95 0.81
N THR A 791 -19.11 -15.20 1.21
CA THR A 791 -19.48 -16.37 0.41
C THR A 791 -20.59 -17.16 1.08
N ASN A 792 -21.64 -17.47 0.32
CA ASN A 792 -22.76 -18.30 0.73
C ASN A 792 -23.60 -17.77 1.93
N LEU A 793 -23.74 -16.44 2.06
CA LEU A 793 -24.67 -15.86 3.01
C LEU A 793 -26.12 -15.95 2.48
N HIS A 794 -27.05 -16.39 3.30
CA HIS A 794 -28.46 -16.53 2.92
C HIS A 794 -29.30 -15.37 3.45
N ALA A 795 -29.98 -14.67 2.56
CA ALA A 795 -30.93 -13.60 2.94
C ALA A 795 -32.36 -13.97 2.58
N LEU A 796 -33.30 -13.81 3.54
CA LEU A 796 -34.70 -13.77 3.20
C LEU A 796 -35.07 -12.39 2.65
N ILE A 797 -35.81 -12.34 1.56
CA ILE A 797 -36.26 -11.09 0.92
C ILE A 797 -37.76 -11.08 0.76
N THR A 798 -38.42 -10.03 1.27
CA THR A 798 -39.84 -9.88 1.17
C THR A 798 -40.26 -9.49 -0.25
N GLN A 799 -41.57 -9.63 -0.57
CA GLN A 799 -42.11 -9.35 -1.89
C GLN A 799 -43.33 -8.43 -1.78
N ARG A 800 -43.58 -7.64 -2.82
CA ARG A 800 -44.81 -6.83 -2.92
C ARG A 800 -46.00 -7.71 -3.28
N GLU A 801 -47.19 -7.36 -2.77
CA GLU A 801 -48.41 -7.92 -3.29
C GLU A 801 -48.80 -7.30 -4.65
N GLY A 802 -49.27 -8.11 -5.53
CA GLY A 802 -49.82 -7.72 -6.81
C GLY A 802 -51.00 -8.58 -7.20
N VAL A 803 -51.59 -8.27 -8.33
CA VAL A 803 -52.67 -9.04 -8.95
C VAL A 803 -52.32 -9.20 -10.42
N ASN A 804 -52.40 -10.41 -10.95
CA ASN A 804 -52.17 -10.65 -12.37
C ASN A 804 -53.39 -10.23 -13.23
N ASP A 805 -53.28 -10.34 -14.54
CA ASP A 805 -54.31 -9.96 -15.50
C ASP A 805 -55.61 -10.79 -15.36
N TYR A 806 -55.57 -11.90 -14.62
CA TYR A 806 -56.73 -12.78 -14.35
C TYR A 806 -57.37 -12.53 -12.98
N GLY A 807 -56.84 -11.58 -12.19
CA GLY A 807 -57.33 -11.26 -10.86
C GLY A 807 -56.73 -12.14 -9.74
N ASP A 808 -55.78 -13.01 -10.03
CA ASP A 808 -55.11 -13.83 -9.02
C ASP A 808 -54.05 -13.05 -8.22
N PRO A 809 -53.97 -13.24 -6.89
CA PRO A 809 -52.89 -12.67 -6.09
C PRO A 809 -51.52 -13.15 -6.54
N THR A 810 -50.58 -12.23 -6.66
CA THR A 810 -49.17 -12.50 -7.04
C THR A 810 -48.25 -11.82 -6.09
N ASP A 811 -47.06 -12.41 -5.92
CA ASP A 811 -45.94 -11.81 -5.22
C ASP A 811 -44.91 -11.31 -6.24
N ILE A 812 -44.44 -10.07 -6.10
CA ILE A 812 -43.58 -9.38 -7.05
C ILE A 812 -42.27 -8.95 -6.37
N LEU A 813 -41.13 -9.32 -6.94
CA LEU A 813 -39.81 -8.87 -6.55
C LEU A 813 -39.13 -8.20 -7.75
N GLU A 814 -38.63 -7.00 -7.58
CA GLU A 814 -37.85 -6.29 -8.60
C GLU A 814 -36.47 -6.90 -8.74
N ALA A 815 -36.00 -7.15 -9.97
CA ALA A 815 -34.72 -7.78 -10.26
C ALA A 815 -33.52 -7.02 -9.64
N GLY A 816 -33.63 -5.67 -9.56
CA GLY A 816 -32.59 -4.83 -8.98
C GLY A 816 -32.21 -5.19 -7.53
N TYR A 817 -33.19 -5.63 -6.71
CA TYR A 817 -32.88 -6.11 -5.36
C TYR A 817 -32.04 -7.38 -5.39
N VAL A 818 -32.37 -8.33 -6.25
CA VAL A 818 -31.60 -9.58 -6.37
C VAL A 818 -30.17 -9.26 -6.80
N GLU A 819 -30.00 -8.49 -7.89
CA GLU A 819 -28.72 -8.10 -8.44
C GLU A 819 -27.86 -7.35 -7.40
N PHE A 820 -28.46 -6.45 -6.63
CA PHE A 820 -27.76 -5.67 -5.61
C PHE A 820 -27.24 -6.56 -4.48
N TYR A 821 -28.10 -7.40 -3.88
CA TYR A 821 -27.68 -8.22 -2.74
C TYR A 821 -26.76 -9.38 -3.16
N GLU A 822 -26.90 -9.94 -4.36
CA GLU A 822 -25.92 -10.87 -4.93
C GLU A 822 -24.56 -10.19 -5.13
N SER A 823 -24.53 -8.92 -5.55
CA SER A 823 -23.28 -8.16 -5.74
C SER A 823 -22.48 -7.93 -4.45
N ILE A 824 -23.11 -8.10 -3.30
CA ILE A 824 -22.50 -7.98 -1.97
C ILE A 824 -22.46 -9.32 -1.21
N GLY A 825 -22.61 -10.45 -1.94
CA GLY A 825 -22.31 -11.79 -1.44
C GLY A 825 -23.46 -12.59 -0.82
N PHE A 826 -24.71 -12.11 -0.95
CA PHE A 826 -25.89 -12.84 -0.46
C PHE A 826 -26.55 -13.70 -1.53
N ILE A 827 -27.18 -14.77 -1.10
CA ILE A 827 -28.12 -15.56 -1.91
C ILE A 827 -29.53 -15.17 -1.46
N PRO A 828 -30.24 -14.26 -2.20
CA PRO A 828 -31.60 -13.83 -1.83
C PRO A 828 -32.60 -14.96 -2.02
N ARG A 829 -33.40 -15.25 -1.00
CA ARG A 829 -34.51 -16.22 -1.01
C ARG A 829 -35.85 -15.48 -0.87
N PRO A 830 -36.64 -15.34 -1.93
CA PRO A 830 -37.94 -14.67 -1.87
C PRO A 830 -38.93 -15.37 -0.93
N VAL A 831 -39.64 -14.56 -0.14
CA VAL A 831 -40.66 -15.05 0.80
C VAL A 831 -42.03 -14.73 0.25
N ALA A 832 -42.83 -15.75 0.01
CA ALA A 832 -44.24 -15.56 -0.45
C ALA A 832 -45.11 -15.05 0.71
N ASN A 833 -45.94 -14.04 0.45
CA ASN A 833 -46.79 -13.36 1.45
C ASN A 833 -47.84 -14.29 2.06
N HIS A 834 -48.21 -15.35 1.37
CA HIS A 834 -49.21 -16.33 1.81
C HIS A 834 -48.62 -17.57 2.51
N THR A 835 -47.30 -17.55 2.84
CA THR A 835 -46.63 -18.63 3.58
C THR A 835 -47.25 -18.84 4.96
N LYS A 836 -47.73 -20.06 5.23
CA LYS A 836 -48.39 -20.39 6.50
C LYS A 836 -47.41 -20.72 7.62
N ASN A 837 -46.40 -21.51 7.31
CA ASN A 837 -45.39 -21.99 8.25
C ASN A 837 -44.07 -21.27 8.01
N PHE A 838 -44.03 -19.97 8.27
CA PHE A 838 -42.90 -19.12 7.98
C PHE A 838 -41.68 -19.48 8.84
N GLU A 839 -41.84 -20.10 10.01
CA GLU A 839 -40.77 -20.55 10.87
C GLU A 839 -39.81 -21.54 10.16
N ARG A 840 -40.35 -22.32 9.22
CA ARG A 840 -39.56 -23.26 8.40
C ARG A 840 -38.56 -22.56 7.43
N LEU A 841 -38.75 -21.28 7.16
CA LEU A 841 -37.79 -20.52 6.37
C LEU A 841 -36.42 -20.41 7.10
N PHE A 842 -36.43 -20.64 8.42
CA PHE A 842 -35.26 -20.58 9.29
C PHE A 842 -34.71 -21.97 9.69
N ASP A 843 -35.22 -23.06 9.09
CA ASP A 843 -34.65 -24.40 9.25
C ASP A 843 -33.20 -24.47 8.74
N GLU A 844 -32.87 -23.62 7.79
CA GLU A 844 -31.49 -23.35 7.38
C GLU A 844 -31.03 -22.00 7.95
N LYS A 845 -29.70 -21.83 8.09
CA LYS A 845 -29.11 -20.57 8.58
C LYS A 845 -29.51 -19.42 7.66
N ILE A 846 -30.13 -18.40 8.22
CA ILE A 846 -30.42 -17.12 7.56
C ILE A 846 -29.55 -16.04 8.22
N ASP A 847 -28.80 -15.32 7.41
CA ASP A 847 -27.85 -14.31 7.85
C ASP A 847 -28.43 -12.89 7.81
N LEU A 848 -29.49 -12.65 7.00
CA LEU A 848 -30.09 -11.34 6.81
C LEU A 848 -31.57 -11.44 6.45
N LEU A 849 -32.41 -10.50 6.93
CA LEU A 849 -33.75 -10.22 6.42
C LEU A 849 -33.74 -8.89 5.64
N ILE A 850 -34.25 -8.91 4.42
CA ILE A 850 -34.40 -7.74 3.55
C ILE A 850 -35.88 -7.42 3.40
N VAL A 851 -36.29 -6.24 3.87
CA VAL A 851 -37.68 -5.73 3.75
C VAL A 851 -37.69 -4.70 2.63
N VAL A 852 -38.25 -5.06 1.48
CA VAL A 852 -38.20 -4.26 0.25
C VAL A 852 -39.13 -3.06 0.22
N GLY A 853 -38.90 -2.12 -0.70
CA GLY A 853 -39.75 -0.97 -0.95
C GLY A 853 -41.06 -1.27 -1.74
N GLY A 854 -41.75 -0.21 -2.11
CA GLY A 854 -42.93 -0.20 -3.00
C GLY A 854 -44.29 -0.58 -2.34
N GLY A 855 -45.34 0.09 -2.79
CA GLY A 855 -46.68 0.02 -2.21
C GLY A 855 -46.87 0.93 -1.01
N ALA A 856 -48.12 1.09 -0.53
CA ALA A 856 -48.46 1.88 0.64
C ALA A 856 -48.66 1.02 1.90
N LEU A 857 -48.48 1.62 3.06
CA LEU A 857 -48.88 1.03 4.33
C LEU A 857 -50.38 1.19 4.60
N GLY A 858 -50.91 0.38 5.47
CA GLY A 858 -52.35 0.44 5.82
C GLY A 858 -52.76 1.79 6.46
N PRO A 859 -54.03 2.20 6.32
CA PRO A 859 -54.52 3.50 6.78
C PRO A 859 -54.44 3.69 8.29
N GLN A 860 -54.27 2.62 9.06
CA GLN A 860 -54.04 2.70 10.50
C GLN A 860 -52.72 3.41 10.92
N TRP A 861 -51.78 3.57 9.99
CA TRP A 861 -50.46 4.17 10.24
C TRP A 861 -50.35 5.64 9.80
N TYR A 862 -51.45 6.17 9.16
CA TYR A 862 -51.51 7.54 8.65
C TYR A 862 -52.78 8.25 9.13
N ASP A 863 -52.73 9.58 9.21
CA ASP A 863 -53.87 10.44 9.44
C ASP A 863 -54.73 10.67 8.17
N ARG A 864 -54.32 10.13 7.01
CA ARG A 864 -54.94 10.33 5.69
C ARG A 864 -55.24 9.02 4.94
N LYS A 865 -56.27 9.04 4.02
CA LYS A 865 -56.48 8.00 3.06
C LYS A 865 -55.53 8.16 1.88
N HIS A 866 -54.77 7.11 1.56
CA HIS A 866 -53.91 7.04 0.38
C HIS A 866 -54.63 6.50 -0.86
N GLU A 867 -54.23 6.97 -2.06
CA GLU A 867 -54.70 6.44 -3.35
C GLU A 867 -54.00 5.13 -3.73
N GLU A 868 -52.90 4.77 -3.08
CA GLU A 868 -52.13 3.56 -3.38
C GLU A 868 -52.73 2.30 -2.76
N THR A 869 -52.52 1.15 -3.40
CA THR A 869 -53.04 -0.15 -2.95
C THR A 869 -52.29 -0.59 -1.68
N VAL A 870 -53.04 -0.81 -0.60
CA VAL A 870 -52.51 -1.40 0.63
C VAL A 870 -52.22 -2.89 0.42
N GLN A 871 -51.31 -3.43 1.19
CA GLN A 871 -50.78 -4.78 1.04
C GLN A 871 -50.84 -5.60 2.34
N PRO A 872 -52.10 -5.98 2.75
CA PRO A 872 -52.36 -6.52 4.09
C PRO A 872 -51.71 -7.90 4.35
N TYR A 873 -51.56 -8.74 3.34
CA TYR A 873 -50.88 -10.04 3.50
C TYR A 873 -49.37 -9.86 3.64
N ARG A 874 -48.80 -8.91 2.89
CA ARG A 874 -47.42 -8.52 3.01
C ARG A 874 -47.09 -7.91 4.39
N ASP A 875 -47.92 -6.95 4.84
CA ASP A 875 -47.78 -6.32 6.15
C ASP A 875 -47.73 -7.39 7.27
N LYS A 876 -48.68 -8.33 7.22
CA LYS A 876 -48.74 -9.42 8.21
C LYS A 876 -47.54 -10.39 8.12
N MET A 877 -47.01 -10.64 6.94
CA MET A 877 -45.84 -11.51 6.78
C MET A 877 -44.58 -10.79 7.24
N GLU A 878 -44.38 -9.54 6.83
CA GLU A 878 -43.23 -8.72 7.24
C GLU A 878 -43.21 -8.52 8.75
N GLU A 879 -44.35 -8.26 9.40
CA GLU A 879 -44.45 -8.17 10.86
C GLU A 879 -43.92 -9.43 11.57
N LYS A 880 -44.32 -10.61 11.10
CA LYS A 880 -43.88 -11.88 11.67
C LYS A 880 -42.37 -12.10 11.48
N LEU A 881 -41.87 -11.83 10.28
CA LEU A 881 -40.43 -12.01 9.96
C LEU A 881 -39.59 -11.04 10.76
N ILE A 882 -39.98 -9.76 10.85
CA ILE A 882 -39.26 -8.73 11.60
C ILE A 882 -39.17 -9.11 13.09
N HIS A 883 -40.30 -9.45 13.71
CA HIS A 883 -40.29 -9.86 15.13
C HIS A 883 -39.50 -11.15 15.36
N TYR A 884 -39.57 -12.11 14.45
CA TYR A 884 -38.77 -13.32 14.56
C TYR A 884 -37.28 -13.00 14.49
N CYS A 885 -36.84 -12.21 13.50
CA CYS A 885 -35.44 -11.85 13.32
C CYS A 885 -34.90 -11.04 14.51
N VAL A 886 -35.64 -10.08 15.03
CA VAL A 886 -35.26 -9.31 16.22
C VAL A 886 -35.07 -10.24 17.43
N ASN A 887 -35.99 -11.16 17.66
CA ASN A 887 -35.93 -12.10 18.79
C ASN A 887 -34.78 -13.11 18.68
N HIS A 888 -34.27 -13.40 17.45
CA HIS A 888 -33.18 -14.34 17.21
C HIS A 888 -31.87 -13.65 16.84
N GLY A 889 -31.81 -12.31 16.89
CA GLY A 889 -30.62 -11.53 16.62
C GLY A 889 -30.15 -11.58 15.15
N ILE A 890 -31.06 -11.87 14.21
CA ILE A 890 -30.80 -11.84 12.76
C ILE A 890 -30.90 -10.40 12.28
N PRO A 891 -29.87 -9.85 11.59
CA PRO A 891 -29.89 -8.49 11.05
C PRO A 891 -31.01 -8.24 10.06
N ILE A 892 -31.52 -6.99 10.03
CA ILE A 892 -32.61 -6.56 9.17
C ILE A 892 -32.22 -5.29 8.41
N ILE A 893 -32.50 -5.28 7.10
CA ILE A 893 -32.38 -4.06 6.28
C ILE A 893 -33.72 -3.73 5.69
N GLY A 894 -34.25 -2.54 6.01
CA GLY A 894 -35.49 -2.00 5.46
C GLY A 894 -35.20 -0.92 4.42
N THR A 895 -35.76 -1.07 3.18
CA THR A 895 -35.58 -0.09 2.10
C THR A 895 -36.90 0.62 1.82
N CYS A 896 -36.91 1.96 1.78
CA CYS A 896 -38.06 2.81 1.45
C CYS A 896 -39.26 2.44 2.31
N ARG A 897 -40.34 1.86 1.73
CA ARG A 897 -41.50 1.38 2.49
C ARG A 897 -41.10 0.37 3.58
N GLY A 898 -40.09 -0.48 3.36
CA GLY A 898 -39.60 -1.41 4.37
C GLY A 898 -39.02 -0.67 5.58
N MET A 899 -38.24 0.39 5.38
CA MET A 899 -37.80 1.30 6.45
C MET A 899 -38.97 1.92 7.20
N GLN A 900 -39.97 2.44 6.46
CA GLN A 900 -41.15 3.08 7.01
C GLN A 900 -41.96 2.09 7.85
N TYR A 901 -42.13 0.84 7.37
CA TYR A 901 -42.88 -0.19 8.09
C TYR A 901 -42.20 -0.60 9.39
N VAL A 902 -40.88 -0.77 9.36
CA VAL A 902 -40.10 -1.04 10.57
C VAL A 902 -40.29 0.09 11.59
N ASN A 903 -40.21 1.36 11.18
CA ASN A 903 -40.41 2.49 12.09
C ASN A 903 -41.77 2.45 12.80
N VAL A 904 -42.87 2.24 12.03
CA VAL A 904 -44.20 2.24 12.63
C VAL A 904 -44.47 1.01 13.47
N LEU A 905 -43.93 -0.16 13.16
CA LEU A 905 -43.98 -1.36 14.00
C LEU A 905 -43.39 -1.16 15.39
N PHE A 906 -42.37 -0.31 15.49
CA PHE A 906 -41.71 0.00 16.77
C PHE A 906 -42.18 1.32 17.40
N GLY A 907 -43.32 1.88 16.96
CA GLY A 907 -44.03 2.99 17.59
C GLY A 907 -43.82 4.36 16.96
N GLY A 908 -43.08 4.45 15.87
CA GLY A 908 -42.91 5.68 15.10
C GLY A 908 -44.13 6.04 14.26
N LYS A 909 -44.08 7.17 13.53
CA LYS A 909 -45.16 7.69 12.69
C LYS A 909 -44.65 8.04 11.29
N LEU A 910 -45.60 8.29 10.38
CA LEU A 910 -45.33 8.70 8.98
C LEU A 910 -46.05 9.99 8.64
N ALA A 911 -45.48 10.75 7.68
CA ALA A 911 -46.08 11.93 7.09
C ALA A 911 -46.03 11.80 5.55
N TYR A 912 -46.85 12.63 4.89
CA TYR A 912 -46.99 12.58 3.42
C TYR A 912 -46.06 13.57 2.74
N HIS A 913 -45.19 13.08 1.87
CA HIS A 913 -44.17 13.85 1.18
C HIS A 913 -44.67 15.05 0.36
N PRO A 914 -45.79 15.00 -0.41
CA PRO A 914 -46.28 16.15 -1.15
C PRO A 914 -46.67 17.37 -0.30
N ASP A 915 -46.85 17.20 1.01
CA ASP A 915 -47.11 18.29 1.94
C ASP A 915 -45.85 18.97 2.50
N LEU A 916 -44.64 18.50 2.08
CA LEU A 916 -43.36 19.06 2.50
C LEU A 916 -43.05 20.40 1.83
N PRO A 917 -42.21 21.26 2.46
CA PRO A 917 -41.80 22.53 1.89
C PRO A 917 -41.07 22.38 0.53
N CYS A 918 -40.35 21.30 0.32
CA CYS A 918 -39.62 21.01 -0.91
C CYS A 918 -39.99 19.60 -1.44
N PRO A 919 -41.22 19.39 -1.94
CA PRO A 919 -41.60 18.10 -2.51
C PRO A 919 -40.80 17.79 -3.76
N ARG A 920 -40.44 16.52 -3.96
CA ARG A 920 -39.58 16.05 -5.06
C ARG A 920 -40.32 15.13 -6.01
N GLU A 921 -39.91 15.19 -7.30
CA GLU A 921 -40.42 14.24 -8.28
C GLU A 921 -39.80 12.85 -8.13
N ARG A 922 -40.47 11.83 -8.62
CA ARG A 922 -39.99 10.45 -8.56
C ARG A 922 -38.77 10.27 -9.45
N GLY A 923 -37.67 9.81 -8.86
CA GLY A 923 -36.37 9.60 -9.54
C GLY A 923 -35.45 10.81 -9.51
N GLU A 924 -35.84 11.90 -8.85
CA GLU A 924 -35.00 13.08 -8.63
C GLU A 924 -33.99 12.80 -7.49
N ASP A 925 -32.70 13.08 -7.75
CA ASP A 925 -31.69 12.95 -6.72
C ASP A 925 -31.68 14.19 -5.80
N HIS A 926 -31.45 13.97 -4.49
CA HIS A 926 -31.37 15.03 -3.51
C HIS A 926 -30.26 14.84 -2.52
N LYS A 927 -29.90 15.89 -1.79
CA LYS A 927 -28.85 15.86 -0.79
C LYS A 927 -29.37 15.38 0.55
N VAL A 928 -28.65 14.43 1.11
CA VAL A 928 -28.83 14.00 2.50
C VAL A 928 -27.52 14.18 3.25
N ARG A 929 -27.61 14.61 4.51
CA ARG A 929 -26.46 14.77 5.38
C ARG A 929 -26.31 13.56 6.28
N LEU A 930 -25.13 12.90 6.18
CA LEU A 930 -24.72 11.83 7.09
C LEU A 930 -24.31 12.46 8.43
N LEU A 931 -24.99 12.10 9.51
CA LEU A 931 -24.86 12.79 10.80
C LEU A 931 -23.52 12.52 11.49
N LYS A 932 -23.03 11.27 11.43
CA LYS A 932 -21.75 10.90 12.06
C LYS A 932 -20.52 11.53 11.37
N GLU A 933 -20.56 11.63 10.06
CA GLU A 933 -19.45 12.12 9.26
C GLU A 933 -19.56 13.62 8.94
N ASN A 934 -20.70 14.23 9.25
CA ASN A 934 -21.05 15.62 8.97
C ASN A 934 -20.75 16.04 7.51
N ARG A 935 -21.08 15.17 6.55
CA ARG A 935 -20.92 15.40 5.10
C ARG A 935 -22.20 15.05 4.37
N SER A 936 -22.39 15.65 3.20
CA SER A 936 -23.56 15.42 2.35
C SER A 936 -23.25 14.45 1.22
N ILE A 937 -24.24 13.61 0.89
CA ILE A 937 -24.23 12.71 -0.26
C ILE A 937 -25.50 12.92 -1.09
N TYR A 938 -25.52 12.48 -2.34
CA TYR A 938 -26.73 12.46 -3.16
C TYR A 938 -27.38 11.09 -3.12
N VAL A 939 -28.71 11.05 -2.93
CA VAL A 939 -29.54 9.83 -2.95
C VAL A 939 -30.74 10.02 -3.86
N ASN A 940 -31.31 8.91 -4.36
CA ASN A 940 -32.48 8.95 -5.23
C ASN A 940 -33.80 9.04 -4.44
N ASN A 941 -34.81 9.69 -4.97
CA ASN A 941 -36.15 9.81 -4.39
C ASN A 941 -37.17 8.95 -5.16
N TYR A 942 -37.74 7.95 -4.49
CA TYR A 942 -38.85 7.10 -5.01
C TYR A 942 -40.01 6.95 -4.04
N HIS A 943 -40.00 7.71 -2.94
CA HIS A 943 -40.97 7.62 -1.84
C HIS A 943 -41.97 8.77 -1.87
N LYS A 944 -43.14 8.56 -1.29
CA LYS A 944 -44.21 9.55 -1.07
C LYS A 944 -44.45 9.81 0.41
N ASP A 945 -43.95 8.94 1.28
CA ASP A 945 -44.08 9.04 2.71
C ASP A 945 -42.70 9.21 3.33
N VAL A 946 -42.65 9.95 4.44
CA VAL A 946 -41.41 10.34 5.12
C VAL A 946 -41.57 10.19 6.63
N ILE A 947 -40.44 10.20 7.33
CA ILE A 947 -40.36 10.16 8.78
C ILE A 947 -39.71 11.47 9.22
N PHE A 948 -40.40 12.27 10.03
CA PHE A 948 -39.82 13.43 10.70
C PHE A 948 -38.96 12.98 11.90
N GLU A 949 -38.04 13.84 12.36
CA GLU A 949 -37.16 13.52 13.50
C GLU A 949 -37.97 13.16 14.77
N ASP A 950 -39.07 13.86 15.03
CA ASP A 950 -39.97 13.60 16.17
C ASP A 950 -40.95 12.42 15.93
N ALA A 951 -40.98 11.85 14.75
CA ALA A 951 -41.78 10.71 14.34
C ALA A 951 -40.97 9.40 14.24
N LEU A 952 -39.64 9.46 14.47
CA LEU A 952 -38.81 8.27 14.54
C LEU A 952 -39.07 7.54 15.87
N ALA A 953 -39.16 6.23 15.85
CA ALA A 953 -39.34 5.43 17.06
C ALA A 953 -38.12 5.56 18.01
N ASP A 954 -38.35 5.62 19.31
CA ASP A 954 -37.32 5.88 20.34
C ASP A 954 -36.15 4.87 20.34
N CYS A 955 -36.36 3.70 19.79
CA CYS A 955 -35.33 2.63 19.69
C CYS A 955 -34.37 2.79 18.49
N PHE A 956 -34.55 3.82 17.66
CA PHE A 956 -33.73 4.07 16.49
C PHE A 956 -32.89 5.35 16.62
N GLU A 957 -31.67 5.28 16.14
CA GLU A 957 -30.73 6.39 16.02
C GLU A 957 -30.73 6.90 14.58
N PRO A 958 -30.98 8.19 14.32
CA PRO A 958 -30.89 8.72 12.96
C PRO A 958 -29.46 8.71 12.44
N LEU A 959 -29.26 8.28 11.19
CA LEU A 959 -27.97 8.24 10.50
C LEU A 959 -27.85 9.30 9.40
N ALA A 960 -28.96 9.58 8.71
CA ALA A 960 -28.98 10.55 7.63
C ALA A 960 -30.29 11.33 7.63
N ILE A 961 -30.21 12.63 7.29
CA ILE A 961 -31.38 13.53 7.17
C ILE A 961 -31.34 14.27 5.82
N ASP A 962 -32.52 14.52 5.26
CA ASP A 962 -32.71 15.40 4.10
C ASP A 962 -32.33 16.85 4.49
N GLU A 963 -31.46 17.49 3.72
CA GLU A 963 -30.97 18.84 4.02
C GLU A 963 -32.06 19.92 3.86
N ASP A 964 -33.03 19.73 2.95
CA ASP A 964 -34.07 20.71 2.65
C ASP A 964 -35.33 20.51 3.51
N ASN A 965 -35.73 19.26 3.76
CA ASN A 965 -36.98 18.94 4.42
C ASN A 965 -36.83 18.48 5.89
N HIS A 966 -35.61 18.22 6.34
CA HIS A 966 -35.27 17.71 7.70
C HIS A 966 -36.02 16.41 8.03
N THR A 967 -36.20 15.53 7.03
CA THR A 967 -36.75 14.20 7.22
C THR A 967 -35.65 13.15 7.38
N ILE A 968 -35.97 12.08 8.11
CA ILE A 968 -35.03 10.95 8.33
C ILE A 968 -34.90 10.14 7.03
N GLU A 969 -33.70 10.10 6.50
CA GLU A 969 -33.40 9.35 5.30
C GLU A 969 -32.67 8.02 5.58
N ALA A 970 -32.02 7.88 6.75
CA ALA A 970 -31.55 6.61 7.27
C ALA A 970 -31.53 6.60 8.79
N TYR A 971 -31.76 5.42 9.37
CA TYR A 971 -31.64 5.18 10.81
C TYR A 971 -31.10 3.78 11.09
N GLN A 972 -30.61 3.56 12.33
CA GLN A 972 -30.18 2.24 12.80
C GLN A 972 -30.60 1.95 14.24
N SER A 973 -30.59 0.65 14.57
CA SER A 973 -30.58 0.17 15.95
C SER A 973 -29.52 -0.93 16.06
N GLU A 974 -28.43 -0.66 16.81
CA GLU A 974 -27.39 -1.66 17.06
C GLU A 974 -27.90 -2.81 17.93
N GLN A 975 -28.74 -2.49 18.91
CA GLN A 975 -29.29 -3.48 19.82
C GLN A 975 -30.18 -4.50 19.08
N MET A 976 -31.02 -4.03 18.15
CA MET A 976 -31.93 -4.88 17.37
C MET A 976 -31.32 -5.34 16.04
N LYS A 977 -30.13 -4.84 15.69
CA LYS A 977 -29.45 -5.09 14.43
C LYS A 977 -30.32 -4.70 13.20
N ILE A 978 -30.86 -3.49 13.23
CA ILE A 978 -31.74 -2.96 12.18
C ILE A 978 -31.09 -1.76 11.50
N LEU A 979 -31.11 -1.73 10.16
CA LEU A 979 -30.80 -0.59 9.31
C LEU A 979 -32.00 -0.23 8.46
N GLY A 980 -32.45 1.02 8.49
CA GLY A 980 -33.46 1.57 7.59
C GLY A 980 -32.85 2.60 6.64
N VAL A 981 -33.09 2.49 5.32
CA VAL A 981 -32.72 3.47 4.31
C VAL A 981 -33.92 3.87 3.47
N GLN A 982 -34.13 5.18 3.30
CA GLN A 982 -35.33 5.70 2.61
C GLN A 982 -35.17 5.64 1.09
N TRP A 983 -33.94 5.81 0.58
CA TRP A 983 -33.60 5.69 -0.84
C TRP A 983 -33.49 4.23 -1.29
N HIS A 984 -33.34 4.05 -2.60
CA HIS A 984 -33.25 2.73 -3.24
C HIS A 984 -31.80 2.45 -3.68
N PRO A 985 -30.98 1.75 -2.85
CA PRO A 985 -29.58 1.45 -3.21
C PRO A 985 -29.45 0.52 -4.42
N GLU A 986 -30.49 -0.24 -4.74
CA GLU A 986 -30.55 -1.16 -5.87
C GLU A 986 -30.86 -0.47 -7.21
N ARG A 987 -31.27 0.81 -7.20
CA ARG A 987 -31.63 1.57 -8.40
C ARG A 987 -30.48 2.45 -8.86
N LYS A 988 -30.55 2.91 -10.13
CA LYS A 988 -29.58 3.86 -10.68
C LYS A 988 -29.75 5.24 -10.07
N PHE A 989 -28.64 5.92 -9.90
CA PHE A 989 -28.53 7.31 -9.46
C PHE A 989 -28.16 8.20 -10.64
N GLY A 990 -28.63 9.45 -10.65
CA GLY A 990 -28.17 10.47 -11.59
C GLY A 990 -26.73 10.93 -11.32
N HIS A 991 -26.30 10.86 -10.05
CA HIS A 991 -24.94 11.17 -9.61
C HIS A 991 -24.17 9.89 -9.29
N ALA A 992 -23.03 9.70 -9.93
CA ALA A 992 -22.20 8.48 -9.79
C ALA A 992 -21.73 8.23 -8.35
N ASP A 993 -21.48 9.27 -7.58
CA ASP A 993 -20.96 9.18 -6.20
C ASP A 993 -21.96 8.59 -5.20
N GLY A 994 -23.26 8.67 -5.47
CA GLY A 994 -24.30 8.16 -4.58
C GLY A 994 -24.33 6.64 -4.46
N ILE A 995 -23.94 5.91 -5.51
CA ILE A 995 -24.01 4.44 -5.55
C ILE A 995 -23.01 3.83 -4.57
N ASP A 996 -21.77 4.30 -4.58
CA ASP A 996 -20.69 3.72 -3.78
C ASP A 996 -20.90 4.00 -2.29
N GLU A 997 -21.40 5.19 -1.95
CA GLU A 997 -21.66 5.57 -0.56
C GLU A 997 -22.85 4.81 0.06
N THR A 998 -23.90 4.59 -0.70
CA THR A 998 -25.05 3.81 -0.21
C THR A 998 -24.72 2.34 -0.06
N ARG A 999 -23.91 1.79 -0.95
CA ARG A 999 -23.36 0.43 -0.82
C ARG A 999 -22.46 0.31 0.39
N ARG A 1000 -21.62 1.30 0.64
CA ARG A 1000 -20.74 1.37 1.82
C ARG A 1000 -21.57 1.32 3.12
N LEU A 1001 -22.63 2.13 3.24
CA LEU A 1001 -23.45 2.17 4.45
C LEU A 1001 -24.11 0.82 4.75
N VAL A 1002 -24.57 0.11 3.70
CA VAL A 1002 -25.14 -1.25 3.83
C VAL A 1002 -24.04 -2.25 4.22
N ARG A 1003 -22.87 -2.17 3.62
CA ARG A 1003 -21.73 -3.06 3.94
C ARG A 1003 -21.19 -2.85 5.35
N ASP A 1004 -21.02 -1.61 5.78
CA ASP A 1004 -20.55 -1.28 7.13
C ASP A 1004 -21.53 -1.82 8.19
N PHE A 1005 -22.84 -1.79 7.91
CA PHE A 1005 -23.83 -2.41 8.77
C PHE A 1005 -23.70 -3.95 8.77
N ILE A 1006 -23.57 -4.56 7.60
CA ILE A 1006 -23.43 -6.02 7.45
C ILE A 1006 -22.18 -6.51 8.16
N SER A 1007 -21.04 -5.88 7.92
CA SER A 1007 -19.73 -6.26 8.50
C SER A 1007 -19.72 -6.21 10.04
N LYS A 1008 -20.61 -5.40 10.63
CA LYS A 1008 -20.72 -5.26 12.08
C LYS A 1008 -21.42 -6.45 12.76
N PHE A 1009 -22.28 -7.16 12.04
CA PHE A 1009 -23.17 -8.16 12.62
C PHE A 1009 -23.09 -9.55 11.99
N ILE A 1010 -22.45 -9.68 10.83
CA ILE A 1010 -22.32 -10.94 10.08
C ILE A 1010 -20.83 -11.25 9.94
N HIS A 1011 -20.41 -12.34 10.60
CA HIS A 1011 -19.00 -12.80 10.63
C HIS A 1011 -18.87 -14.17 9.97
#